data_f3f69fbdec1d60af10710f2f3da20dcf
#
_entry.id   f3f69fbdec1d60af10710f2f3da20dcf
#
_cell.length_a   1.000
_cell.length_b   1.000
_cell.length_c   1.000
_cell.angle_alpha   90.00
_cell.angle_beta   90.00
_cell.angle_gamma   90.00
#
_symmetry.space_group_name_H-M   'P 1'
#
loop_
_entity.id
_entity.type
_entity.pdbx_description
1 polymer ?
#
loop_
_entity_poly.entity_id
_entity_poly.type
_entity_poly.pdbx_seq_one_letter_code
_entity_poly.pdbx_strand_id
1 'polypeptide(L)'
;MTIKQIIVGTMLSTIIFAPQSMSAQKQFTLEDLNYGGNNFHNMVPKNRYTAWWGDQLVRTDAEFCALIDKNTGKETRLFSVDDINKWVASIGNIKVHSLYHATFPYPNQQLVLLNTSKMRMLVNWKTKQVVWKQDAKDENFADWNAQSRAVAFVKGDNLYVNNAQGTLKQLTKDGSRDIVYGQSVHRDEFGIYKGTFWSNDGQKLAFYRMDQSMVADYPLVDIDTRIATETPVRYPMAGEKSHLVTVGIYDLNTDKTVYLNTGDPTDRYFTNIAWAPDGKLIYLIELNRAQNRYSLDAYDPATGNKTATLYTESSDKYVHPMHAITFLPWDKSRFILQSEKDGYNHLYLFDTGGKQIKQLTTGKWIVVDLLGFNAKTKEAIILSTEASPIQNNLYAVNLQTGTRRLLDNGKGCHANTTGEGGSHKPALSFSGQWILDSYTEPTVPRNIDIVNVASAKATRYFTAENPWVGYTVPEYTCGKIKAADGTTDLYYRMVKPTNFDPNKKYPTIIYVYGGPGVRNVEARWHYWSRGWETYMAQKGYLLFILDNRGSSARGLAFEQATFHHLGVEETKDQMKGVEYLTSLPYVDKDRMGVHGWSFGGFMTTTLITSHPEVFKVGVAGGPVIDWKWYEVMYGERYMGTPQNNPKGYAESSLLSKAKNLKGKLQIITGMNDPVVVPQHCLNFLQECIKVGTQPDFFVYPGEPHNMRGHQSTHLHERISQYFDDYLK
;
A
#
# COMPACT_ATOMS: atom_id res chain seq x y z
N MET A 1 -82.23 50.74 -18.92
CA MET A 1 -80.82 50.90 -18.68
C MET A 1 -80.27 49.52 -18.26
N THR A 2 -79.49 48.90 -19.11
CA THR A 2 -79.23 47.48 -19.13
C THR A 2 -77.91 47.15 -18.34
N ILE A 3 -78.03 46.22 -17.41
CA ILE A 3 -76.90 45.65 -16.67
C ILE A 3 -76.38 44.50 -17.49
N LYS A 4 -75.09 44.56 -17.88
CA LYS A 4 -74.34 43.42 -18.48
C LYS A 4 -73.73 42.59 -17.38
N GLN A 5 -74.13 41.31 -17.32
CA GLN A 5 -73.48 40.30 -16.51
C GLN A 5 -72.16 39.84 -17.19
N ILE A 6 -71.04 39.86 -16.45
CA ILE A 6 -69.76 39.27 -16.85
C ILE A 6 -69.70 37.92 -16.15
N ILE A 7 -69.69 36.84 -16.95
CA ILE A 7 -69.40 35.45 -16.46
C ILE A 7 -67.87 35.25 -16.45
N VAL A 8 -67.30 35.08 -15.25
CA VAL A 8 -65.92 34.66 -15.09
C VAL A 8 -65.91 33.12 -15.07
N GLY A 9 -65.43 32.54 -16.15
CA GLY A 9 -65.22 31.10 -16.23
C GLY A 9 -63.88 30.73 -15.51
N THR A 10 -64.02 30.02 -14.42
CA THR A 10 -62.87 29.41 -13.72
C THR A 10 -62.46 28.10 -14.42
N MET A 11 -61.35 28.12 -15.18
CA MET A 11 -60.74 26.89 -15.68
C MET A 11 -59.99 26.22 -14.51
N LEU A 12 -60.49 25.09 -14.02
CA LEU A 12 -59.78 24.14 -13.17
C LEU A 12 -58.83 23.36 -14.08
N SER A 13 -57.55 23.71 -14.05
CA SER A 13 -56.48 22.87 -14.61
C SER A 13 -56.16 21.72 -13.64
N THR A 14 -56.68 20.55 -13.93
CA THR A 14 -56.29 19.30 -13.28
C THR A 14 -54.84 18.97 -13.70
N ILE A 15 -53.87 19.24 -12.81
CA ILE A 15 -52.51 18.75 -12.95
C ILE A 15 -52.54 17.25 -12.64
N ILE A 16 -52.52 16.45 -13.70
CA ILE A 16 -52.31 15.00 -13.59
C ILE A 16 -50.86 14.80 -13.21
N PHE A 17 -50.56 14.56 -11.92
CA PHE A 17 -49.29 13.98 -11.50
C PHE A 17 -49.28 12.55 -12.05
N ALA A 18 -48.52 12.34 -13.13
CA ALA A 18 -48.14 11.00 -13.53
C ALA A 18 -47.28 10.43 -12.37
N PRO A 19 -47.59 9.23 -11.86
CA PRO A 19 -46.73 8.59 -10.90
C PRO A 19 -45.42 8.37 -11.62
N GLN A 20 -44.34 9.05 -11.18
CA GLN A 20 -42.98 8.62 -11.50
C GLN A 20 -42.89 7.18 -11.00
N SER A 21 -42.80 6.24 -11.94
CA SER A 21 -42.47 4.88 -11.61
C SER A 21 -41.11 4.93 -10.88
N MET A 22 -41.10 4.76 -9.54
CA MET A 22 -39.90 4.50 -8.79
C MET A 22 -39.34 3.18 -9.36
N SER A 23 -38.41 3.27 -10.26
CA SER A 23 -37.61 2.11 -10.66
C SER A 23 -37.04 1.52 -9.37
N ALA A 24 -37.36 0.25 -9.11
CA ALA A 24 -36.78 -0.45 -7.94
C ALA A 24 -35.28 -0.34 -8.04
N GLN A 25 -34.65 0.26 -7.03
CA GLN A 25 -33.18 0.38 -6.98
C GLN A 25 -32.57 -1.03 -6.95
N LYS A 26 -31.50 -1.22 -7.71
CA LYS A 26 -30.77 -2.50 -7.77
C LYS A 26 -30.07 -2.77 -6.45
N GLN A 27 -29.98 -4.04 -6.09
CA GLN A 27 -29.12 -4.51 -5.01
C GLN A 27 -27.77 -4.92 -5.60
N PHE A 28 -26.68 -4.72 -4.86
CA PHE A 28 -25.36 -5.20 -5.24
C PHE A 28 -25.23 -6.70 -5.03
N THR A 29 -24.44 -7.32 -5.87
CA THR A 29 -23.95 -8.70 -5.70
C THR A 29 -22.47 -8.69 -5.30
N LEU A 30 -21.94 -9.83 -4.91
CA LEU A 30 -20.47 -9.96 -4.70
C LEU A 30 -19.72 -9.87 -6.04
N GLU A 31 -20.35 -10.24 -7.17
CA GLU A 31 -19.79 -10.04 -8.51
C GLU A 31 -19.63 -8.54 -8.86
N ASP A 32 -20.42 -7.66 -8.24
CA ASP A 32 -20.31 -6.21 -8.38
C ASP A 32 -19.23 -5.62 -7.45
N LEU A 33 -19.16 -6.09 -6.20
CA LEU A 33 -18.44 -5.40 -5.12
C LEU A 33 -17.09 -6.04 -4.75
N ASN A 34 -16.85 -7.29 -5.16
CA ASN A 34 -15.58 -7.98 -4.93
C ASN A 34 -14.64 -7.79 -6.11
N TYR A 35 -13.37 -7.48 -5.84
CA TYR A 35 -12.36 -7.28 -6.89
C TYR A 35 -12.12 -8.53 -7.79
N GLY A 36 -12.51 -9.71 -7.33
CA GLY A 36 -12.51 -10.95 -8.12
C GLY A 36 -13.80 -11.18 -8.90
N GLY A 37 -14.81 -10.31 -8.75
CA GLY A 37 -16.10 -10.43 -9.41
C GLY A 37 -16.10 -9.96 -10.87
N ASN A 38 -16.92 -10.58 -11.67
CA ASN A 38 -16.98 -10.34 -13.13
C ASN A 38 -17.42 -8.92 -13.49
N ASN A 39 -18.21 -8.27 -12.64
CA ASN A 39 -18.73 -6.90 -12.88
C ASN A 39 -17.99 -5.81 -12.08
N PHE A 40 -17.01 -6.17 -11.26
CA PHE A 40 -16.30 -5.23 -10.38
C PHE A 40 -15.73 -4.01 -11.14
N HIS A 41 -15.15 -4.23 -12.32
CA HIS A 41 -14.55 -3.17 -13.13
C HIS A 41 -15.56 -2.08 -13.55
N ASN A 42 -16.87 -2.36 -13.55
CA ASN A 42 -17.94 -1.38 -13.80
C ASN A 42 -18.35 -0.64 -12.53
N MET A 43 -18.02 -1.17 -11.36
CA MET A 43 -18.40 -0.63 -10.03
C MET A 43 -17.33 0.24 -9.38
N VAL A 44 -16.16 0.35 -9.99
CA VAL A 44 -15.09 1.24 -9.52
C VAL A 44 -15.11 2.57 -10.26
N PRO A 45 -14.82 3.69 -9.57
CA PRO A 45 -14.76 4.99 -10.23
C PRO A 45 -13.71 4.99 -11.35
N LYS A 46 -14.07 5.46 -12.52
CA LYS A 46 -13.17 5.56 -13.68
C LYS A 46 -11.94 6.40 -13.33
N ASN A 47 -10.81 6.04 -13.92
CA ASN A 47 -9.54 6.75 -13.79
C ASN A 47 -9.06 7.32 -15.13
N ARG A 48 -8.08 8.23 -15.08
CA ARG A 48 -7.30 8.71 -16.24
C ARG A 48 -5.85 8.38 -15.99
N TYR A 49 -5.25 7.62 -16.88
CA TYR A 49 -3.81 7.34 -16.84
C TYR A 49 -3.06 8.49 -17.49
N THR A 50 -2.00 8.93 -16.86
CA THR A 50 -1.23 10.09 -17.30
C THR A 50 0.25 9.88 -17.02
N ALA A 51 1.10 10.61 -17.75
CA ALA A 51 2.53 10.66 -17.53
C ALA A 51 3.04 12.10 -17.69
N TRP A 52 4.10 12.46 -17.00
CA TRP A 52 4.80 13.71 -17.23
C TRP A 52 5.83 13.54 -18.37
N TRP A 53 5.79 14.46 -19.32
CA TRP A 53 6.82 14.69 -20.32
C TRP A 53 7.47 16.03 -19.99
N GLY A 54 8.53 16.01 -19.19
CA GLY A 54 9.05 17.23 -18.56
C GLY A 54 7.99 17.90 -17.70
N ASP A 55 7.65 19.13 -18.03
CA ASP A 55 6.55 19.88 -17.39
C ASP A 55 5.24 19.82 -18.21
N GLN A 56 5.20 19.04 -19.27
CA GLN A 56 3.98 18.78 -20.03
C GLN A 56 3.27 17.54 -19.47
N LEU A 57 1.97 17.61 -19.34
CA LEU A 57 1.16 16.48 -18.92
C LEU A 57 0.57 15.76 -20.14
N VAL A 58 0.74 14.44 -20.18
CA VAL A 58 0.24 13.60 -21.28
C VAL A 58 -0.74 12.57 -20.69
N ARG A 59 -1.93 12.48 -21.28
CA ARG A 59 -2.81 11.33 -21.08
C ARG A 59 -2.25 10.13 -21.82
N THR A 60 -2.17 9.00 -21.13
CA THR A 60 -1.88 7.70 -21.72
C THR A 60 -3.15 6.84 -21.65
N ASP A 61 -3.51 6.20 -22.76
CA ASP A 61 -4.74 5.43 -22.88
C ASP A 61 -4.47 4.10 -23.57
N ALA A 62 -5.47 3.23 -23.68
CA ALA A 62 -5.35 2.03 -24.49
C ALA A 62 -5.04 2.38 -25.96
N GLU A 63 -5.71 3.39 -26.50
CA GLU A 63 -5.74 3.68 -27.93
C GLU A 63 -4.84 4.83 -28.36
N PHE A 64 -4.58 5.82 -27.49
CA PHE A 64 -3.85 7.03 -27.85
C PHE A 64 -3.12 7.71 -26.69
N CYS A 65 -2.17 8.57 -27.02
CA CYS A 65 -1.61 9.59 -26.13
C CYS A 65 -2.07 10.98 -26.56
N ALA A 66 -2.38 11.84 -25.57
CA ALA A 66 -2.80 13.22 -25.80
C ALA A 66 -2.12 14.17 -24.82
N LEU A 67 -1.68 15.31 -25.33
CA LEU A 67 -1.20 16.43 -24.50
C LEU A 67 -2.39 17.08 -23.78
N ILE A 68 -2.23 17.36 -22.50
CA ILE A 68 -3.22 18.02 -21.65
C ILE A 68 -2.78 19.45 -21.39
N ASP A 69 -3.61 20.42 -21.76
CA ASP A 69 -3.41 21.82 -21.37
C ASP A 69 -3.66 21.98 -19.86
N LYS A 70 -2.63 22.38 -19.13
CA LYS A 70 -2.66 22.45 -17.67
C LYS A 70 -3.57 23.53 -17.09
N ASN A 71 -3.95 24.52 -17.91
CA ASN A 71 -4.80 25.62 -17.48
C ASN A 71 -6.29 25.37 -17.78
N THR A 72 -6.58 24.51 -18.76
CA THR A 72 -7.95 24.26 -19.23
C THR A 72 -8.41 22.83 -19.12
N GLY A 73 -7.47 21.87 -18.93
CA GLY A 73 -7.74 20.43 -18.97
C GLY A 73 -8.05 19.88 -20.36
N LYS A 74 -7.99 20.70 -21.42
CA LYS A 74 -8.26 20.27 -22.80
C LYS A 74 -7.18 19.36 -23.34
N GLU A 75 -7.59 18.32 -24.07
CA GLU A 75 -6.70 17.34 -24.68
C GLU A 75 -6.45 17.63 -26.16
N THR A 76 -5.20 17.43 -26.60
CA THR A 76 -4.78 17.46 -27.99
C THR A 76 -4.06 16.16 -28.30
N ARG A 77 -4.56 15.36 -29.22
CA ARG A 77 -3.97 14.06 -29.59
C ARG A 77 -2.56 14.22 -30.14
N LEU A 78 -1.63 13.42 -29.63
CA LEU A 78 -0.25 13.36 -30.11
C LEU A 78 -0.06 12.22 -31.12
N PHE A 79 -0.48 11.01 -30.75
CA PHE A 79 -0.40 9.80 -31.58
C PHE A 79 -1.32 8.70 -31.05
N SER A 80 -1.57 7.68 -31.87
CA SER A 80 -2.36 6.52 -31.51
C SER A 80 -1.53 5.24 -31.48
N VAL A 81 -2.12 4.17 -30.94
CA VAL A 81 -1.58 2.81 -31.00
C VAL A 81 -1.35 2.37 -32.46
N ASP A 82 -2.29 2.72 -33.37
CA ASP A 82 -2.15 2.40 -34.79
C ASP A 82 -1.00 3.15 -35.43
N ASP A 83 -0.76 4.42 -35.06
CA ASP A 83 0.39 5.18 -35.52
C ASP A 83 1.69 4.52 -35.06
N ILE A 84 1.79 4.15 -33.77
CA ILE A 84 2.94 3.44 -33.23
C ILE A 84 3.16 2.14 -34.00
N ASN A 85 2.13 1.32 -34.20
CA ASN A 85 2.27 0.04 -34.90
C ASN A 85 2.74 0.21 -36.37
N LYS A 86 2.32 1.27 -37.05
CA LYS A 86 2.89 1.63 -38.38
C LYS A 86 4.37 1.99 -38.31
N TRP A 87 4.78 2.76 -37.30
CA TRP A 87 6.16 3.24 -37.17
C TRP A 87 7.13 2.14 -36.73
N VAL A 88 6.69 1.18 -35.93
CA VAL A 88 7.51 0.06 -35.47
C VAL A 88 7.50 -1.13 -36.42
N ALA A 89 6.67 -1.15 -37.47
CA ALA A 89 6.62 -2.23 -38.44
C ALA A 89 7.97 -2.49 -39.15
N SER A 90 8.79 -1.45 -39.27
CA SER A 90 10.12 -1.54 -39.89
C SER A 90 11.16 -2.32 -39.09
N ILE A 91 10.91 -2.55 -37.79
CA ILE A 91 11.87 -3.21 -36.90
C ILE A 91 11.52 -4.66 -36.58
N GLY A 92 10.45 -5.21 -37.15
CA GLY A 92 10.05 -6.59 -37.02
C GLY A 92 8.55 -6.76 -36.68
N ASN A 93 8.14 -8.01 -36.43
CA ASN A 93 6.76 -8.33 -36.07
C ASN A 93 6.51 -8.04 -34.60
N ILE A 94 6.44 -6.75 -34.25
CA ILE A 94 6.17 -6.26 -32.90
C ILE A 94 4.83 -5.56 -32.94
N LYS A 95 3.97 -5.87 -31.96
CA LYS A 95 2.68 -5.23 -31.80
C LYS A 95 2.55 -4.60 -30.42
N VAL A 96 2.23 -3.31 -30.40
CA VAL A 96 1.83 -2.57 -29.20
C VAL A 96 0.31 -2.65 -29.08
N HIS A 97 -0.18 -3.11 -27.95
CA HIS A 97 -1.63 -3.33 -27.72
C HIS A 97 -2.30 -2.17 -26.99
N SER A 98 -1.53 -1.44 -26.19
CA SER A 98 -2.04 -0.26 -25.47
C SER A 98 -0.90 0.70 -25.13
N LEU A 99 -1.25 1.95 -24.80
CA LEU A 99 -0.32 2.99 -24.40
C LEU A 99 -0.43 3.35 -22.90
N TYR A 100 -1.14 2.56 -22.08
CA TYR A 100 -1.28 2.81 -20.64
C TYR A 100 0.05 2.96 -19.90
N HIS A 101 1.08 2.22 -20.32
CA HIS A 101 2.41 2.22 -19.68
C HIS A 101 3.46 2.98 -20.49
N ALA A 102 3.01 3.81 -21.44
CA ALA A 102 3.93 4.69 -22.17
C ALA A 102 4.54 5.74 -21.22
N THR A 103 5.85 5.90 -21.27
CA THR A 103 6.58 6.88 -20.46
C THR A 103 7.42 7.82 -21.34
N PHE A 104 7.73 9.01 -20.78
CA PHE A 104 8.40 10.08 -21.51
C PHE A 104 9.67 10.49 -20.76
N PRO A 105 10.75 9.68 -20.84
CA PRO A 105 11.92 9.82 -19.97
C PRO A 105 12.80 11.04 -20.25
N TYR A 106 12.58 11.72 -21.38
CA TYR A 106 13.39 12.86 -21.80
C TYR A 106 12.55 14.14 -21.88
N PRO A 107 12.71 15.09 -20.94
CA PRO A 107 11.83 16.26 -20.81
C PRO A 107 11.69 17.15 -22.05
N ASN A 108 12.74 17.24 -22.87
CA ASN A 108 12.81 18.16 -24.01
C ASN A 108 12.86 17.43 -25.36
N GLN A 109 12.60 16.11 -25.39
CA GLN A 109 12.63 15.32 -26.61
C GLN A 109 11.28 14.66 -26.85
N GLN A 110 10.87 14.57 -28.10
CA GLN A 110 9.63 13.93 -28.51
C GLN A 110 9.80 12.40 -28.58
N LEU A 111 10.26 11.81 -27.46
CA LEU A 111 10.53 10.39 -27.34
C LEU A 111 9.59 9.73 -26.33
N VAL A 112 8.88 8.72 -26.78
CA VAL A 112 8.10 7.82 -25.93
C VAL A 112 8.83 6.50 -25.76
N LEU A 113 8.95 6.05 -24.51
CA LEU A 113 9.44 4.72 -24.18
C LEU A 113 8.26 3.75 -24.13
N LEU A 114 8.36 2.68 -24.89
CA LEU A 114 7.38 1.61 -24.97
C LEU A 114 8.04 0.29 -24.61
N ASN A 115 7.38 -0.46 -23.75
CA ASN A 115 7.79 -1.80 -23.34
C ASN A 115 6.77 -2.83 -23.82
N THR A 116 7.24 -3.87 -24.48
CA THR A 116 6.48 -5.07 -24.80
C THR A 116 7.14 -6.27 -24.12
N SER A 117 6.51 -7.42 -24.13
CA SER A 117 7.12 -8.67 -23.63
C SER A 117 8.37 -9.12 -24.39
N LYS A 118 8.66 -8.52 -25.54
CA LYS A 118 9.79 -8.90 -26.42
C LYS A 118 10.82 -7.80 -26.59
N MET A 119 10.41 -6.56 -26.49
CA MET A 119 11.25 -5.42 -26.85
C MET A 119 10.92 -4.17 -26.06
N ARG A 120 11.96 -3.44 -25.71
CA ARG A 120 11.92 -2.06 -25.19
C ARG A 120 12.35 -1.13 -26.32
N MET A 121 11.62 -0.04 -26.56
CA MET A 121 11.91 0.86 -27.66
C MET A 121 11.63 2.32 -27.35
N LEU A 122 12.46 3.20 -27.89
CA LEU A 122 12.22 4.64 -27.92
C LEU A 122 11.74 5.02 -29.30
N VAL A 123 10.56 5.62 -29.36
CA VAL A 123 9.93 6.07 -30.62
C VAL A 123 9.84 7.59 -30.60
N ASN A 124 10.36 8.22 -31.65
CA ASN A 124 10.16 9.64 -31.87
C ASN A 124 8.83 9.83 -32.63
N TRP A 125 7.82 10.36 -31.93
CA TRP A 125 6.49 10.50 -32.54
C TRP A 125 6.39 11.67 -33.54
N LYS A 126 7.36 12.62 -33.54
CA LYS A 126 7.39 13.72 -34.51
C LYS A 126 8.02 13.28 -35.80
N THR A 127 9.15 12.55 -35.77
CA THR A 127 9.79 12.00 -36.96
C THR A 127 9.22 10.66 -37.39
N LYS A 128 8.37 10.04 -36.57
CA LYS A 128 7.70 8.75 -36.83
C LYS A 128 8.68 7.58 -36.97
N GLN A 129 9.74 7.57 -36.18
CA GLN A 129 10.84 6.60 -36.26
C GLN A 129 11.16 5.98 -34.91
N VAL A 130 11.55 4.70 -34.93
CA VAL A 130 12.21 4.05 -33.79
C VAL A 130 13.67 4.52 -33.77
N VAL A 131 14.06 5.25 -32.71
CA VAL A 131 15.41 5.80 -32.58
C VAL A 131 16.33 4.94 -31.70
N TRP A 132 15.77 4.00 -30.96
CA TRP A 132 16.50 3.04 -30.16
C TRP A 132 15.61 1.85 -29.84
N LYS A 133 16.21 0.66 -29.79
CA LYS A 133 15.51 -0.58 -29.38
C LYS A 133 16.45 -1.54 -28.67
N GLN A 134 15.88 -2.38 -27.82
CA GLN A 134 16.60 -3.41 -27.08
C GLN A 134 15.69 -4.62 -26.86
N ASP A 135 16.25 -5.82 -26.98
CA ASP A 135 15.55 -7.07 -26.64
C ASP A 135 15.21 -7.05 -25.14
N ALA A 136 13.99 -7.42 -24.79
CA ALA A 136 13.47 -7.48 -23.41
C ALA A 136 12.91 -8.87 -23.07
N LYS A 137 13.27 -9.90 -23.85
CA LYS A 137 12.78 -11.25 -23.64
C LYS A 137 13.42 -11.89 -22.40
N ASP A 138 12.60 -12.53 -21.57
CA ASP A 138 13.01 -13.24 -20.36
C ASP A 138 13.70 -12.36 -19.29
N GLU A 139 13.43 -11.06 -19.28
CA GLU A 139 13.90 -10.11 -18.26
C GLU A 139 12.93 -10.09 -17.06
N ASN A 140 13.38 -10.53 -15.88
CA ASN A 140 12.65 -10.39 -14.64
C ASN A 140 13.23 -9.22 -13.82
N PHE A 141 12.41 -8.49 -13.09
CA PHE A 141 12.82 -7.36 -12.24
C PHE A 141 13.63 -6.28 -13.00
N ALA A 142 13.26 -6.04 -14.26
CA ALA A 142 14.00 -5.13 -15.13
C ALA A 142 13.97 -3.69 -14.62
N ASP A 143 15.14 -3.09 -14.45
CA ASP A 143 15.36 -1.71 -14.01
C ASP A 143 16.16 -0.96 -15.09
N TRP A 144 15.46 -0.14 -15.89
CA TRP A 144 16.03 0.61 -17.01
C TRP A 144 16.44 2.01 -16.57
N ASN A 145 17.64 2.42 -16.97
CA ASN A 145 18.15 3.78 -16.72
C ASN A 145 18.06 4.64 -17.99
N ALA A 146 17.44 5.82 -17.89
CA ALA A 146 17.24 6.72 -19.02
C ALA A 146 18.55 7.36 -19.53
N GLN A 147 19.52 7.63 -18.65
CA GLN A 147 20.77 8.33 -19.02
C GLN A 147 21.71 7.41 -19.82
N SER A 148 21.96 6.22 -19.31
CA SER A 148 22.81 5.23 -19.98
C SER A 148 22.06 4.36 -20.99
N ARG A 149 20.73 4.33 -20.96
CA ARG A 149 19.86 3.37 -21.67
C ARG A 149 20.21 1.91 -21.38
N ALA A 150 20.93 1.65 -20.29
CA ALA A 150 21.20 0.32 -19.80
C ALA A 150 20.02 -0.21 -18.99
N VAL A 151 19.87 -1.54 -18.96
CA VAL A 151 18.88 -2.21 -18.12
C VAL A 151 19.59 -3.27 -17.28
N ALA A 152 19.28 -3.29 -15.97
CA ALA A 152 19.61 -4.39 -15.09
C ALA A 152 18.41 -5.32 -14.96
N PHE A 153 18.60 -6.64 -14.98
CA PHE A 153 17.52 -7.61 -14.85
C PHE A 153 18.03 -8.96 -14.35
N VAL A 154 17.11 -9.79 -13.89
CA VAL A 154 17.39 -11.17 -13.45
C VAL A 154 16.91 -12.15 -14.51
N LYS A 155 17.77 -13.14 -14.81
CA LYS A 155 17.46 -14.25 -15.69
C LYS A 155 18.13 -15.52 -15.15
N GLY A 156 17.35 -16.59 -14.93
CA GLY A 156 17.85 -17.84 -14.35
C GLY A 156 18.60 -17.60 -13.03
N ASP A 157 17.98 -16.82 -12.11
CA ASP A 157 18.50 -16.42 -10.79
C ASP A 157 19.74 -15.54 -10.79
N ASN A 158 20.32 -15.23 -11.96
CA ASN A 158 21.52 -14.41 -12.08
C ASN A 158 21.20 -13.00 -12.56
N LEU A 159 22.02 -12.03 -12.11
CA LEU A 159 21.93 -10.63 -12.48
C LEU A 159 22.68 -10.38 -13.79
N TYR A 160 22.02 -9.65 -14.67
CA TYR A 160 22.56 -9.22 -15.97
C TYR A 160 22.42 -7.72 -16.13
N VAL A 161 23.28 -7.15 -16.95
CA VAL A 161 23.14 -5.79 -17.50
C VAL A 161 23.22 -5.88 -19.03
N ASN A 162 22.26 -5.23 -19.68
CA ASN A 162 22.30 -5.02 -21.12
C ASN A 162 22.50 -3.52 -21.37
N ASN A 163 23.59 -3.14 -22.05
CA ASN A 163 23.91 -1.74 -22.30
C ASN A 163 23.10 -1.15 -23.47
N ALA A 164 23.25 0.16 -23.73
CA ALA A 164 22.53 0.86 -24.79
C ALA A 164 22.69 0.27 -26.18
N GLN A 165 23.81 -0.40 -26.45
CA GLN A 165 24.18 -1.02 -27.73
C GLN A 165 23.66 -2.46 -27.86
N GLY A 166 23.02 -2.98 -26.81
CA GLY A 166 22.52 -4.36 -26.77
C GLY A 166 23.58 -5.41 -26.38
N THR A 167 24.72 -4.94 -25.82
CA THR A 167 25.75 -5.86 -25.32
C THR A 167 25.32 -6.38 -23.94
N LEU A 168 25.06 -7.67 -23.89
CA LEU A 168 24.62 -8.37 -22.67
C LEU A 168 25.84 -8.80 -21.84
N LYS A 169 25.84 -8.43 -20.58
CA LYS A 169 26.81 -8.85 -19.58
C LYS A 169 26.13 -9.61 -18.44
N GLN A 170 26.58 -10.82 -18.18
CA GLN A 170 26.22 -11.56 -16.97
C GLN A 170 27.12 -11.12 -15.82
N LEU A 171 26.53 -10.57 -14.75
CA LEU A 171 27.28 -10.07 -13.59
C LEU A 171 27.56 -11.16 -12.54
N THR A 172 26.63 -12.11 -12.39
CA THR A 172 26.72 -13.17 -11.37
C THR A 172 26.54 -14.56 -12.01
N LYS A 173 27.05 -15.60 -11.36
CA LYS A 173 27.04 -16.96 -11.94
C LYS A 173 26.58 -18.02 -10.94
N ASP A 174 26.46 -17.67 -9.69
CA ASP A 174 26.09 -18.54 -8.55
C ASP A 174 24.68 -18.28 -8.03
N GLY A 175 23.89 -17.53 -8.80
CA GLY A 175 22.48 -17.28 -8.51
C GLY A 175 21.70 -18.58 -8.44
N SER A 176 20.86 -18.70 -7.44
CA SER A 176 20.05 -19.88 -7.15
C SER A 176 18.87 -19.49 -6.25
N ARG A 177 18.03 -20.45 -5.90
CA ARG A 177 17.03 -20.27 -4.86
C ARG A 177 17.63 -19.73 -3.54
N ASP A 178 18.85 -20.15 -3.21
CA ASP A 178 19.51 -19.78 -1.95
C ASP A 178 20.35 -18.50 -2.04
N ILE A 179 20.86 -18.19 -3.22
CA ILE A 179 21.64 -16.99 -3.50
C ILE A 179 20.90 -16.09 -4.46
N VAL A 180 20.26 -15.06 -3.93
CA VAL A 180 19.35 -14.17 -4.67
C VAL A 180 20.06 -12.87 -5.03
N TYR A 181 19.96 -12.45 -6.29
CA TYR A 181 20.57 -11.23 -6.81
C TYR A 181 19.55 -10.27 -7.39
N GLY A 182 19.75 -8.98 -7.20
CA GLY A 182 19.01 -7.91 -7.89
C GLY A 182 17.50 -7.88 -7.61
N GLN A 183 17.06 -8.59 -6.59
CA GLN A 183 15.68 -8.62 -6.14
C GLN A 183 15.56 -7.94 -4.78
N SER A 184 14.32 -7.65 -4.35
CA SER A 184 14.04 -7.15 -3.01
C SER A 184 14.52 -8.14 -1.95
N VAL A 185 14.92 -7.62 -0.81
CA VAL A 185 15.46 -8.39 0.33
C VAL A 185 14.68 -8.07 1.60
N HIS A 186 15.02 -8.75 2.69
CA HIS A 186 14.39 -8.52 4.00
C HIS A 186 12.86 -8.56 3.96
N ARG A 187 12.30 -9.44 3.10
CA ARG A 187 10.85 -9.67 2.93
C ARG A 187 10.05 -8.39 2.64
N ASP A 188 10.63 -7.48 1.85
CA ASP A 188 10.05 -6.18 1.46
C ASP A 188 9.79 -5.22 2.64
N GLU A 189 10.41 -5.48 3.79
CA GLU A 189 10.34 -4.60 4.94
C GLU A 189 11.26 -3.36 4.79
N PHE A 190 11.16 -2.41 5.70
CA PHE A 190 12.00 -1.20 5.80
C PHE A 190 11.94 -0.28 4.57
N GLY A 191 10.81 -0.29 3.82
CA GLY A 191 10.65 0.48 2.59
C GLY A 191 11.40 -0.08 1.38
N ILE A 192 11.90 -1.31 1.46
CA ILE A 192 12.55 -1.99 0.34
C ILE A 192 11.46 -2.56 -0.59
N TYR A 193 11.58 -2.32 -1.90
CA TYR A 193 10.64 -2.83 -2.91
C TYR A 193 11.34 -3.25 -4.21
N LYS A 194 12.66 -3.06 -4.30
CA LYS A 194 13.48 -3.49 -5.46
C LYS A 194 14.91 -3.83 -5.01
N GLY A 195 15.65 -4.49 -5.89
CA GLY A 195 17.00 -4.96 -5.57
C GLY A 195 18.12 -4.32 -6.39
N THR A 196 17.83 -3.35 -7.26
CA THR A 196 18.81 -2.67 -8.13
C THR A 196 18.65 -1.16 -8.04
N PHE A 197 19.76 -0.42 -8.06
CA PHE A 197 19.78 1.04 -7.86
C PHE A 197 20.85 1.69 -8.75
N TRP A 198 20.43 2.32 -9.83
CA TRP A 198 21.32 3.03 -10.73
C TRP A 198 21.82 4.35 -10.14
N SER A 199 23.09 4.68 -10.35
CA SER A 199 23.58 6.04 -10.14
C SER A 199 22.88 7.02 -11.10
N ASN A 200 22.86 8.31 -10.75
CA ASN A 200 22.13 9.32 -11.54
C ASN A 200 22.62 9.43 -13.01
N ASP A 201 23.91 9.20 -13.24
CA ASP A 201 24.50 9.16 -14.58
C ASP A 201 24.31 7.81 -15.28
N GLY A 202 23.77 6.80 -14.58
CA GLY A 202 23.56 5.45 -15.09
C GLY A 202 24.86 4.66 -15.36
N GLN A 203 26.00 5.11 -14.82
CA GLN A 203 27.27 4.42 -15.06
C GLN A 203 27.59 3.37 -13.99
N LYS A 204 26.94 3.42 -12.83
CA LYS A 204 27.07 2.44 -11.75
C LYS A 204 25.74 1.87 -11.35
N LEU A 205 25.74 0.57 -11.04
CA LEU A 205 24.59 -0.17 -10.54
C LEU A 205 24.89 -0.73 -9.15
N ALA A 206 24.20 -0.26 -8.14
CA ALA A 206 24.14 -0.95 -6.87
C ALA A 206 23.10 -2.06 -6.92
N PHE A 207 23.36 -3.19 -6.27
CA PHE A 207 22.43 -4.31 -6.21
C PHE A 207 22.56 -5.09 -4.90
N TYR A 208 21.45 -5.65 -4.46
CA TYR A 208 21.44 -6.60 -3.35
C TYR A 208 21.87 -7.99 -3.78
N ARG A 209 22.66 -8.64 -2.92
CA ARG A 209 22.90 -10.08 -2.87
C ARG A 209 22.39 -10.59 -1.52
N MET A 210 21.51 -11.55 -1.54
CA MET A 210 20.97 -12.20 -0.34
C MET A 210 21.34 -13.67 -0.34
N ASP A 211 22.01 -14.10 0.72
CA ASP A 211 22.24 -15.51 1.01
C ASP A 211 21.22 -15.96 2.06
N GLN A 212 20.36 -16.88 1.68
CA GLN A 212 19.34 -17.45 2.56
C GLN A 212 19.51 -18.97 2.74
N SER A 213 20.70 -19.50 2.45
CA SER A 213 20.99 -20.95 2.57
C SER A 213 20.83 -21.48 3.98
N MET A 214 21.06 -20.63 5.01
CA MET A 214 20.91 -20.97 6.42
C MET A 214 19.48 -20.84 6.94
N VAL A 215 18.58 -20.24 6.18
CA VAL A 215 17.17 -20.03 6.57
C VAL A 215 16.40 -21.36 6.43
N ALA A 216 15.61 -21.69 7.44
CA ALA A 216 14.81 -22.89 7.43
C ALA A 216 13.81 -22.91 6.26
N ASP A 217 13.60 -24.08 5.68
CA ASP A 217 12.55 -24.33 4.71
C ASP A 217 11.22 -24.53 5.41
N TYR A 218 10.19 -23.86 4.88
CA TYR A 218 8.81 -24.18 5.20
C TYR A 218 8.19 -24.96 4.03
N PRO A 219 7.65 -26.19 4.25
CA PRO A 219 7.10 -27.01 3.19
C PRO A 219 5.74 -26.46 2.73
N LEU A 220 5.65 -26.05 1.48
CA LEU A 220 4.38 -25.84 0.77
C LEU A 220 4.21 -27.00 -0.22
N VAL A 221 2.96 -27.35 -0.56
CA VAL A 221 2.66 -28.52 -1.39
C VAL A 221 1.89 -28.09 -2.63
N ASP A 222 2.44 -28.40 -3.79
CA ASP A 222 1.74 -28.30 -5.07
C ASP A 222 0.96 -29.60 -5.32
N ILE A 223 -0.37 -29.48 -5.41
CA ILE A 223 -1.30 -30.59 -5.64
C ILE A 223 -1.81 -30.64 -7.08
N ASP A 224 -1.42 -29.73 -7.96
CA ASP A 224 -1.89 -29.68 -9.35
C ASP A 224 -1.15 -30.69 -10.24
N THR A 225 -0.05 -31.22 -9.74
CA THR A 225 0.68 -32.32 -10.39
C THR A 225 0.08 -33.68 -10.03
N ARG A 226 0.21 -34.67 -10.92
CA ARG A 226 -0.32 -36.04 -10.67
C ARG A 226 0.21 -36.66 -9.37
N ILE A 227 1.49 -36.43 -9.06
CA ILE A 227 2.10 -36.78 -7.78
C ILE A 227 2.39 -35.44 -7.12
N ALA A 228 1.78 -35.17 -5.99
CA ALA A 228 2.00 -33.91 -5.26
C ALA A 228 3.49 -33.71 -4.96
N THR A 229 3.95 -32.50 -5.16
CA THR A 229 5.36 -32.13 -4.98
C THR A 229 5.51 -31.06 -3.91
N GLU A 230 6.64 -31.08 -3.23
CA GLU A 230 7.00 -30.04 -2.27
C GLU A 230 7.57 -28.83 -3.02
N THR A 231 7.07 -27.63 -2.68
CA THR A 231 7.57 -26.33 -3.17
C THR A 231 7.96 -25.46 -1.98
N PRO A 232 9.06 -25.79 -1.27
CA PRO A 232 9.39 -25.15 -0.01
C PRO A 232 9.78 -23.67 -0.22
N VAL A 233 9.49 -22.85 0.79
CA VAL A 233 9.90 -21.45 0.85
C VAL A 233 10.87 -21.21 2.01
N ARG A 234 11.90 -20.38 1.81
CA ARG A 234 12.78 -19.95 2.89
C ARG A 234 11.99 -19.03 3.82
N TYR A 235 11.78 -19.45 5.05
CA TYR A 235 10.97 -18.74 6.02
C TYR A 235 11.71 -18.56 7.35
N PRO A 236 12.29 -17.36 7.60
CA PRO A 236 13.01 -17.08 8.83
C PRO A 236 12.02 -16.79 9.97
N MET A 237 11.74 -17.76 10.83
CA MET A 237 10.86 -17.56 11.98
C MET A 237 11.54 -16.75 13.08
N ALA A 238 10.76 -16.01 13.87
CA ALA A 238 11.26 -15.22 14.99
C ALA A 238 12.15 -16.02 15.92
N GLY A 239 13.32 -15.49 16.25
CA GLY A 239 14.34 -16.14 17.09
C GLY A 239 15.25 -17.13 16.36
N GLU A 240 14.97 -17.45 15.09
CA GLU A 240 15.75 -18.37 14.27
C GLU A 240 16.77 -17.65 13.39
N LYS A 241 17.60 -18.42 12.64
CA LYS A 241 18.54 -17.85 11.69
C LYS A 241 17.84 -17.09 10.58
N SER A 242 18.35 -15.88 10.28
CA SER A 242 17.88 -15.03 9.19
C SER A 242 18.90 -15.01 8.05
N HIS A 243 18.49 -14.49 6.91
CA HIS A 243 19.33 -14.35 5.73
C HIS A 243 20.39 -13.27 5.89
N LEU A 244 21.45 -13.37 5.10
CA LEU A 244 22.58 -12.46 5.07
C LEU A 244 22.53 -11.63 3.79
N VAL A 245 22.55 -10.31 3.92
CA VAL A 245 22.50 -9.40 2.76
C VAL A 245 23.82 -8.65 2.62
N THR A 246 24.28 -8.51 1.39
CA THR A 246 25.42 -7.66 1.01
C THR A 246 25.03 -6.79 -0.19
N VAL A 247 25.77 -5.70 -0.39
CA VAL A 247 25.53 -4.75 -1.49
C VAL A 247 26.72 -4.76 -2.43
N GLY A 248 26.47 -5.12 -3.71
CA GLY A 248 27.45 -5.06 -4.78
C GLY A 248 27.29 -3.78 -5.61
N ILE A 249 28.38 -3.27 -6.15
CA ILE A 249 28.44 -2.13 -7.07
C ILE A 249 29.09 -2.59 -8.35
N TYR A 250 28.37 -2.57 -9.45
CA TYR A 250 28.93 -2.79 -10.79
C TYR A 250 29.16 -1.46 -11.50
N ASP A 251 30.36 -1.26 -12.04
CA ASP A 251 30.73 -0.07 -12.83
C ASP A 251 30.81 -0.43 -14.31
N LEU A 252 29.95 0.19 -15.13
CA LEU A 252 29.86 -0.07 -16.58
C LEU A 252 31.13 0.35 -17.34
N ASN A 253 31.86 1.36 -16.86
CA ASN A 253 33.06 1.88 -17.54
C ASN A 253 34.27 0.99 -17.33
N THR A 254 34.39 0.39 -16.14
CA THR A 254 35.56 -0.44 -15.78
C THR A 254 35.27 -1.94 -15.89
N ASP A 255 34.01 -2.33 -16.09
CA ASP A 255 33.53 -3.71 -16.12
C ASP A 255 33.88 -4.49 -14.84
N LYS A 256 33.86 -3.81 -13.68
CA LYS A 256 34.21 -4.39 -12.39
C LYS A 256 33.06 -4.34 -11.39
N THR A 257 32.97 -5.37 -10.56
CA THR A 257 32.08 -5.40 -9.41
C THR A 257 32.89 -5.30 -8.13
N VAL A 258 32.47 -4.42 -7.22
CA VAL A 258 33.01 -4.22 -5.88
C VAL A 258 31.87 -4.42 -4.89
N TYR A 259 32.12 -5.20 -3.81
CA TYR A 259 31.16 -5.29 -2.71
C TYR A 259 31.50 -4.29 -1.61
N LEU A 260 30.47 -3.70 -0.99
CA LEU A 260 30.67 -2.79 0.13
C LEU A 260 31.22 -3.56 1.35
N ASN A 261 32.26 -3.01 1.98
CA ASN A 261 32.91 -3.59 3.15
C ASN A 261 32.09 -3.27 4.41
N THR A 262 30.92 -3.88 4.53
CA THR A 262 30.01 -3.68 5.67
C THR A 262 30.40 -4.51 6.90
N GLY A 263 31.35 -5.44 6.78
CA GLY A 263 31.69 -6.42 7.80
C GLY A 263 30.74 -7.62 7.79
N ASP A 264 30.65 -8.33 8.90
CA ASP A 264 29.75 -9.48 9.04
C ASP A 264 28.29 -9.04 8.94
N PRO A 265 27.52 -9.54 7.95
CA PRO A 265 26.12 -9.18 7.76
C PRO A 265 25.14 -9.89 8.71
N THR A 266 25.63 -10.75 9.61
CA THR A 266 24.79 -11.49 10.57
C THR A 266 24.04 -10.53 11.49
N ASP A 267 22.73 -10.75 11.63
CA ASP A 267 21.82 -9.97 12.49
C ASP A 267 21.81 -8.45 12.19
N ARG A 268 21.91 -8.11 10.90
CA ARG A 268 21.91 -6.74 10.39
C ARG A 268 21.06 -6.64 9.11
N TYR A 269 20.44 -5.50 8.93
CA TYR A 269 19.64 -5.19 7.73
C TYR A 269 20.25 -3.98 7.02
N PHE A 270 20.47 -4.10 5.70
CA PHE A 270 20.99 -3.04 4.85
C PHE A 270 19.88 -2.50 3.97
N THR A 271 19.47 -1.27 4.20
CA THR A 271 18.24 -0.71 3.66
C THR A 271 18.46 0.67 3.03
N ASN A 272 17.48 1.16 2.30
CA ASN A 272 17.35 2.56 1.91
C ASN A 272 18.57 3.13 1.17
N ILE A 273 19.01 2.44 0.12
CA ILE A 273 20.15 2.82 -0.71
C ILE A 273 19.86 4.13 -1.45
N ALA A 274 20.82 5.07 -1.39
CA ALA A 274 20.80 6.32 -2.14
C ALA A 274 22.18 6.65 -2.72
N TRP A 275 22.21 7.17 -3.96
CA TRP A 275 23.42 7.67 -4.58
C TRP A 275 23.62 9.16 -4.30
N ALA A 276 24.89 9.57 -4.06
CA ALA A 276 25.25 10.97 -4.19
C ALA A 276 24.94 11.47 -5.62
N PRO A 277 24.50 12.72 -5.80
CA PRO A 277 24.14 13.25 -7.11
C PRO A 277 25.28 13.19 -8.18
N ASP A 278 26.54 13.11 -7.74
CA ASP A 278 27.73 13.00 -8.61
C ASP A 278 28.24 11.56 -8.74
N GLY A 279 27.58 10.57 -8.12
CA GLY A 279 27.96 9.16 -8.17
C GLY A 279 29.27 8.79 -7.45
N LYS A 280 29.83 9.71 -6.63
CA LYS A 280 31.09 9.47 -5.90
C LYS A 280 30.93 8.74 -4.59
N LEU A 281 29.75 8.82 -3.98
CA LEU A 281 29.40 8.11 -2.77
C LEU A 281 28.06 7.40 -2.92
N ILE A 282 27.91 6.32 -2.19
CA ILE A 282 26.64 5.64 -1.99
C ILE A 282 26.32 5.60 -0.51
N TYR A 283 25.07 5.81 -0.17
CA TYR A 283 24.56 5.84 1.20
C TYR A 283 23.61 4.69 1.42
N LEU A 284 23.65 4.12 2.60
CA LEU A 284 22.68 3.14 3.03
C LEU A 284 22.39 3.26 4.53
N ILE A 285 21.25 2.77 4.94
CA ILE A 285 20.89 2.64 6.35
C ILE A 285 21.20 1.21 6.78
N GLU A 286 22.01 1.09 7.82
CA GLU A 286 22.24 -0.14 8.53
C GLU A 286 21.37 -0.19 9.78
N LEU A 287 20.49 -1.19 9.86
CA LEU A 287 19.59 -1.42 10.99
C LEU A 287 20.02 -2.72 11.71
N ASN A 288 20.10 -2.71 13.03
CA ASN A 288 20.38 -3.92 13.80
C ASN A 288 19.15 -4.85 13.86
N ARG A 289 19.35 -6.16 14.12
CA ARG A 289 18.27 -7.15 14.18
C ARG A 289 17.18 -6.80 15.21
N ALA A 290 17.56 -6.24 16.37
CA ALA A 290 16.60 -5.76 17.36
C ALA A 290 15.76 -4.58 16.89
N GLN A 291 16.08 -4.00 15.72
CA GLN A 291 15.40 -2.90 15.05
C GLN A 291 15.23 -1.65 15.94
N ASN A 292 16.09 -1.48 16.92
CA ASN A 292 16.05 -0.37 17.85
C ASN A 292 17.18 0.66 17.65
N ARG A 293 18.06 0.42 16.68
CA ARG A 293 19.14 1.32 16.30
C ARG A 293 19.48 1.21 14.83
N TYR A 294 19.60 2.35 14.16
CA TYR A 294 20.17 2.40 12.81
C TYR A 294 21.29 3.44 12.69
N SER A 295 22.13 3.29 11.67
CA SER A 295 23.08 4.28 11.20
C SER A 295 22.87 4.59 9.72
N LEU A 296 23.10 5.85 9.34
CA LEU A 296 23.23 6.29 7.96
C LEU A 296 24.72 6.33 7.61
N ASP A 297 25.13 5.45 6.74
CA ASP A 297 26.53 5.23 6.38
C ASP A 297 26.82 5.60 4.92
N ALA A 298 27.99 6.22 4.70
CA ALA A 298 28.49 6.56 3.37
C ALA A 298 29.65 5.63 2.98
N TYR A 299 29.67 5.19 1.73
CA TYR A 299 30.68 4.31 1.17
C TYR A 299 31.25 4.87 -0.14
N ASP A 300 32.53 4.59 -0.38
CA ASP A 300 33.16 4.79 -1.69
C ASP A 300 32.81 3.60 -2.61
N PRO A 301 32.07 3.82 -3.70
CA PRO A 301 31.65 2.74 -4.60
C PRO A 301 32.80 2.11 -5.41
N ALA A 302 33.97 2.77 -5.48
CA ALA A 302 35.12 2.25 -6.23
C ALA A 302 35.94 1.26 -5.39
N THR A 303 36.01 1.45 -4.08
CA THR A 303 36.79 0.62 -3.17
C THR A 303 35.92 -0.26 -2.27
N GLY A 304 34.63 0.05 -2.13
CA GLY A 304 33.70 -0.56 -1.18
C GLY A 304 33.90 -0.10 0.27
N ASN A 305 34.88 0.77 0.54
CA ASN A 305 35.20 1.16 1.91
C ASN A 305 34.18 2.16 2.47
N LYS A 306 33.82 1.98 3.74
CA LYS A 306 33.04 2.95 4.50
C LYS A 306 33.87 4.21 4.72
N THR A 307 33.31 5.36 4.33
CA THR A 307 33.97 6.67 4.46
C THR A 307 33.52 7.40 5.72
N ALA A 308 32.26 7.29 6.10
CA ALA A 308 31.71 7.95 7.27
C ALA A 308 30.40 7.30 7.76
N THR A 309 30.10 7.46 9.04
CA THR A 309 28.75 7.37 9.60
C THR A 309 28.23 8.79 9.82
N LEU A 310 27.15 9.16 9.11
CA LEU A 310 26.63 10.52 9.12
C LEU A 310 25.61 10.77 10.21
N TYR A 311 24.87 9.74 10.60
CA TYR A 311 23.80 9.85 11.57
C TYR A 311 23.52 8.52 12.24
N THR A 312 23.08 8.55 13.49
CA THR A 312 22.59 7.38 14.22
C THR A 312 21.32 7.74 14.96
N GLU A 313 20.38 6.80 15.02
CA GLU A 313 19.16 6.91 15.79
C GLU A 313 18.91 5.64 16.58
N SER A 314 18.41 5.76 17.79
CA SER A 314 18.07 4.64 18.65
C SER A 314 16.82 4.92 19.48
N SER A 315 16.15 3.86 19.89
CA SER A 315 14.93 3.85 20.70
C SER A 315 14.99 2.69 21.69
N ASP A 316 14.30 2.82 22.83
CA ASP A 316 14.06 1.69 23.77
C ASP A 316 13.05 0.68 23.23
N LYS A 317 12.33 1.04 22.15
CA LYS A 317 11.39 0.14 21.50
C LYS A 317 11.93 -0.23 20.11
N TYR A 318 11.49 0.43 19.07
CA TYR A 318 12.02 0.25 17.73
C TYR A 318 12.13 1.59 16.99
N VAL A 319 13.00 1.62 15.99
CA VAL A 319 13.11 2.71 15.00
C VAL A 319 12.55 2.23 13.66
N HIS A 320 12.10 3.17 12.83
CA HIS A 320 11.34 2.84 11.62
C HIS A 320 11.89 3.57 10.38
N PRO A 321 13.11 3.23 9.91
CA PRO A 321 13.73 3.89 8.75
C PRO A 321 13.10 3.37 7.44
N MET A 322 12.04 4.03 6.98
CA MET A 322 11.27 3.61 5.79
C MET A 322 11.70 4.31 4.50
N HIS A 323 12.55 5.33 4.57
CA HIS A 323 12.86 6.20 3.43
C HIS A 323 14.36 6.40 3.26
N ALA A 324 14.83 6.30 2.02
CA ALA A 324 16.17 6.72 1.66
C ALA A 324 16.32 8.25 1.79
N ILE A 325 17.55 8.71 2.03
CA ILE A 325 17.84 10.15 2.00
C ILE A 325 17.58 10.72 0.61
N THR A 326 17.12 11.96 0.56
CA THR A 326 16.78 12.64 -0.70
C THR A 326 17.58 13.93 -0.84
N PHE A 327 18.47 14.00 -1.82
CA PHE A 327 19.29 15.18 -2.09
C PHE A 327 18.48 16.34 -2.66
N LEU A 328 18.88 17.57 -2.31
CA LEU A 328 18.29 18.76 -2.91
C LEU A 328 18.75 18.91 -4.36
N PRO A 329 17.85 19.09 -5.34
CA PRO A 329 18.25 19.16 -6.75
C PRO A 329 19.10 20.40 -7.10
N TRP A 330 19.11 21.43 -6.25
CA TRP A 330 19.91 22.66 -6.43
C TRP A 330 21.11 22.76 -5.50
N ASP A 331 21.28 21.82 -4.56
CA ASP A 331 22.40 21.82 -3.60
C ASP A 331 22.79 20.38 -3.26
N LYS A 332 23.79 19.89 -3.98
CA LYS A 332 24.29 18.52 -3.85
C LYS A 332 25.01 18.23 -2.51
N SER A 333 25.26 19.27 -1.72
CA SER A 333 25.87 19.17 -0.39
C SER A 333 24.85 18.98 0.73
N ARG A 334 23.54 18.92 0.41
CA ARG A 334 22.45 18.80 1.38
C ARG A 334 21.43 17.76 0.97
N PHE A 335 20.88 17.10 2.00
CA PHE A 335 19.82 16.10 1.82
C PHE A 335 18.75 16.20 2.92
N ILE A 336 17.59 15.63 2.63
CA ILE A 336 16.51 15.42 3.59
C ILE A 336 16.62 13.98 4.12
N LEU A 337 16.59 13.85 5.44
CA LEU A 337 16.35 12.59 6.16
C LEU A 337 14.94 12.68 6.76
N GLN A 338 14.13 11.63 6.60
CA GLN A 338 12.87 11.45 7.32
C GLN A 338 13.16 10.64 8.59
N SER A 339 12.65 11.10 9.73
CA SER A 339 12.90 10.45 11.03
C SER A 339 11.73 10.72 11.98
N GLU A 340 11.47 9.76 12.85
CA GLU A 340 10.45 9.81 13.90
C GLU A 340 11.01 10.18 15.27
N LYS A 341 12.23 10.68 15.35
CA LYS A 341 12.96 10.93 16.61
C LYS A 341 12.29 11.90 17.59
N ASP A 342 11.35 12.72 17.12
CA ASP A 342 10.52 13.59 17.96
C ASP A 342 9.12 13.00 18.25
N GLY A 343 8.89 11.73 17.88
CA GLY A 343 7.64 11.00 18.06
C GLY A 343 6.73 10.96 16.83
N TYR A 344 7.07 11.69 15.75
CA TYR A 344 6.32 11.73 14.51
C TYR A 344 7.26 11.74 13.31
N ASN A 345 6.87 11.16 12.17
CA ASN A 345 7.70 11.23 10.97
C ASN A 345 7.74 12.66 10.43
N HIS A 346 8.95 13.27 10.50
CA HIS A 346 9.22 14.63 10.06
C HIS A 346 10.45 14.74 9.17
N LEU A 347 10.57 15.89 8.48
CA LEU A 347 11.70 16.19 7.59
C LEU A 347 12.82 16.88 8.34
N TYR A 348 14.03 16.39 8.18
CA TYR A 348 15.26 16.97 8.74
C TYR A 348 16.25 17.25 7.62
N LEU A 349 16.77 18.49 7.57
CA LEU A 349 17.80 18.90 6.63
C LEU A 349 19.18 18.66 7.21
N PHE A 350 19.99 17.92 6.46
CA PHE A 350 21.40 17.62 6.81
C PHE A 350 22.35 18.10 5.71
N ASP A 351 23.61 18.32 6.07
CA ASP A 351 24.69 18.39 5.10
C ASP A 351 25.37 17.02 4.89
N THR A 352 26.17 16.92 3.85
CA THR A 352 26.90 15.67 3.51
C THR A 352 28.01 15.32 4.51
N GLY A 353 28.32 16.18 5.46
CA GLY A 353 29.18 15.89 6.61
C GLY A 353 28.46 15.27 7.79
N GLY A 354 27.13 15.09 7.71
CA GLY A 354 26.30 14.51 8.77
C GLY A 354 25.81 15.53 9.82
N LYS A 355 26.02 16.83 9.60
CA LYS A 355 25.49 17.86 10.49
C LYS A 355 24.02 18.12 10.18
N GLN A 356 23.16 17.95 11.18
CA GLN A 356 21.77 18.42 11.08
C GLN A 356 21.75 19.95 11.06
N ILE A 357 21.22 20.50 9.97
CA ILE A 357 21.08 21.95 9.77
C ILE A 357 19.80 22.44 10.41
N LYS A 358 18.68 21.71 10.18
CA LYS A 358 17.35 22.13 10.63
C LYS A 358 16.34 20.99 10.65
N GLN A 359 15.40 21.02 11.59
CA GLN A 359 14.13 20.32 11.48
C GLN A 359 13.16 21.18 10.67
N LEU A 360 12.62 20.67 9.58
CA LEU A 360 11.80 21.43 8.64
C LEU A 360 10.31 21.37 8.97
N THR A 361 9.86 20.26 9.51
CA THR A 361 8.46 20.04 9.89
C THR A 361 8.37 19.58 11.33
N THR A 362 7.32 20.03 12.03
CA THR A 362 7.07 19.74 13.46
C THR A 362 5.57 19.68 13.72
N GLY A 363 5.15 18.94 14.74
CA GLY A 363 3.75 18.88 15.17
C GLY A 363 3.27 17.47 15.47
N LYS A 364 2.04 17.32 15.96
CA LYS A 364 1.42 16.00 16.24
C LYS A 364 0.75 15.42 15.01
N TRP A 365 1.51 15.25 13.97
CA TRP A 365 1.10 14.71 12.65
C TRP A 365 2.34 14.16 11.93
N ILE A 366 2.13 13.38 10.90
CA ILE A 366 3.23 12.76 10.16
C ILE A 366 3.34 13.29 8.72
N VAL A 367 4.56 13.38 8.23
CA VAL A 367 4.84 13.35 6.78
C VAL A 367 4.60 11.93 6.30
N VAL A 368 3.64 11.75 5.41
CA VAL A 368 3.33 10.45 4.82
C VAL A 368 4.32 10.11 3.70
N ASP A 369 4.65 11.12 2.89
CA ASP A 369 5.60 10.96 1.79
C ASP A 369 6.25 12.30 1.41
N LEU A 370 7.51 12.27 1.02
CA LEU A 370 8.23 13.37 0.36
C LEU A 370 8.16 13.13 -1.15
N LEU A 371 7.27 13.84 -1.84
CA LEU A 371 7.03 13.67 -3.28
C LEU A 371 8.17 14.22 -4.15
N GLY A 372 8.93 15.19 -3.63
CA GLY A 372 10.05 15.83 -4.33
C GLY A 372 10.15 17.32 -4.03
N PHE A 373 10.67 18.08 -4.98
CA PHE A 373 10.99 19.49 -4.76
C PHE A 373 10.55 20.40 -5.91
N ASN A 374 10.16 21.63 -5.57
CA ASN A 374 10.10 22.73 -6.51
C ASN A 374 11.41 23.53 -6.42
N ALA A 375 12.29 23.37 -7.41
CA ALA A 375 13.59 24.01 -7.41
C ALA A 375 13.51 25.54 -7.54
N LYS A 376 12.45 26.09 -8.14
CA LYS A 376 12.24 27.54 -8.32
C LYS A 376 11.88 28.23 -7.01
N THR A 377 10.98 27.64 -6.22
CA THR A 377 10.52 28.20 -4.94
C THR A 377 11.32 27.71 -3.74
N LYS A 378 12.25 26.75 -3.94
CA LYS A 378 13.05 26.11 -2.88
C LYS A 378 12.16 25.44 -1.83
N GLU A 379 11.13 24.75 -2.29
CA GLU A 379 10.16 24.05 -1.44
C GLU A 379 10.26 22.55 -1.63
N ALA A 380 10.09 21.78 -0.54
CA ALA A 380 9.77 20.36 -0.57
C ALA A 380 8.25 20.20 -0.69
N ILE A 381 7.83 19.24 -1.48
CA ILE A 381 6.41 18.91 -1.65
C ILE A 381 6.13 17.60 -0.93
N ILE A 382 5.19 17.64 0.00
CA ILE A 382 4.87 16.50 0.88
C ILE A 382 3.39 16.14 0.85
N LEU A 383 3.13 14.90 1.20
CA LEU A 383 1.84 14.44 1.73
C LEU A 383 1.95 14.37 3.25
N SER A 384 0.93 14.85 3.96
CA SER A 384 0.91 14.77 5.41
C SER A 384 -0.49 14.59 5.99
N THR A 385 -0.54 14.16 7.26
CA THR A 385 -1.77 14.06 8.06
C THR A 385 -2.03 15.34 8.88
N GLU A 386 -1.41 16.48 8.54
CA GLU A 386 -1.50 17.73 9.31
C GLU A 386 -2.94 18.20 9.48
N ALA A 387 -3.78 18.08 8.46
CA ALA A 387 -5.19 18.49 8.54
C ALA A 387 -6.05 17.55 9.41
N SER A 388 -5.80 16.23 9.34
CA SER A 388 -6.52 15.23 10.11
C SER A 388 -5.82 13.87 10.03
N PRO A 389 -5.83 13.04 11.10
CA PRO A 389 -5.28 11.69 11.08
C PRO A 389 -5.92 10.75 10.04
N ILE A 390 -7.13 11.06 9.56
CA ILE A 390 -7.83 10.27 8.53
C ILE A 390 -7.74 10.87 7.14
N GLN A 391 -6.94 11.93 6.95
CA GLN A 391 -6.71 12.59 5.67
C GLN A 391 -5.24 12.52 5.28
N ASN A 392 -4.97 12.68 3.99
CA ASN A 392 -3.64 12.92 3.45
C ASN A 392 -3.71 14.11 2.52
N ASN A 393 -3.05 15.21 2.89
CA ASN A 393 -3.10 16.47 2.17
C ASN A 393 -1.73 16.89 1.64
N LEU A 394 -1.74 17.65 0.56
CA LEU A 394 -0.56 18.17 -0.12
C LEU A 394 -0.11 19.50 0.49
N TYR A 395 1.16 19.57 0.84
CA TYR A 395 1.79 20.81 1.33
C TYR A 395 3.10 21.09 0.61
N ALA A 396 3.37 22.38 0.40
CA ALA A 396 4.70 22.88 0.10
C ALA A 396 5.36 23.35 1.39
N VAL A 397 6.59 22.89 1.65
CA VAL A 397 7.40 23.26 2.82
C VAL A 397 8.58 24.07 2.36
N ASN A 398 8.67 25.32 2.77
CA ASN A 398 9.82 26.18 2.48
C ASN A 398 11.05 25.70 3.26
N LEU A 399 12.13 25.34 2.56
CA LEU A 399 13.31 24.74 3.20
C LEU A 399 14.14 25.74 4.01
N GLN A 400 13.97 27.05 3.77
CA GLN A 400 14.67 28.07 4.52
C GLN A 400 13.94 28.40 5.83
N THR A 401 12.62 28.60 5.78
CA THR A 401 11.81 29.04 6.93
C THR A 401 11.16 27.87 7.68
N GLY A 402 10.82 26.78 7.00
CA GLY A 402 9.99 25.69 7.51
C GLY A 402 8.49 25.98 7.43
N THR A 403 8.10 27.15 6.87
CA THR A 403 6.67 27.46 6.69
C THR A 403 6.03 26.52 5.70
N ARG A 404 4.79 26.13 5.99
CA ARG A 404 4.00 25.22 5.19
C ARG A 404 2.84 25.94 4.53
N ARG A 405 2.52 25.52 3.32
CA ARG A 405 1.41 26.07 2.53
C ARG A 405 0.63 24.92 1.91
N LEU A 406 -0.69 24.88 2.17
CA LEU A 406 -1.59 23.89 1.59
C LEU A 406 -1.67 24.05 0.06
N LEU A 407 -1.63 22.94 -0.67
CA LEU A 407 -1.67 22.91 -2.14
C LEU A 407 -2.97 22.35 -2.69
N ASP A 408 -3.80 21.74 -1.86
CA ASP A 408 -5.07 21.12 -2.23
C ASP A 408 -6.27 21.82 -1.57
N ASN A 409 -7.44 21.17 -1.58
CA ASN A 409 -8.67 21.71 -1.01
C ASN A 409 -8.83 21.48 0.50
N GLY A 410 -7.86 20.87 1.18
CA GLY A 410 -7.89 20.54 2.61
C GLY A 410 -8.86 19.44 3.01
N LYS A 411 -9.36 18.63 2.06
CA LYS A 411 -10.34 17.58 2.30
C LYS A 411 -9.93 16.27 1.64
N GLY A 412 -10.32 15.15 2.27
CA GLY A 412 -10.17 13.84 1.67
C GLY A 412 -8.74 13.29 1.69
N CYS A 413 -8.47 12.39 0.77
CA CYS A 413 -7.17 11.72 0.65
C CYS A 413 -6.60 11.89 -0.76
N HIS A 414 -5.43 12.53 -0.82
CA HIS A 414 -4.67 12.84 -2.02
C HIS A 414 -3.61 11.78 -2.36
N ALA A 415 -3.71 10.60 -1.77
CA ALA A 415 -2.97 9.39 -2.11
C ALA A 415 -3.60 8.17 -1.44
N ASN A 416 -3.31 6.98 -1.95
CA ASN A 416 -3.59 5.74 -1.26
C ASN A 416 -2.42 5.42 -0.32
N THR A 417 -2.67 5.27 0.98
CA THR A 417 -1.63 4.96 1.98
C THR A 417 -1.43 3.48 2.21
N THR A 418 -2.35 2.65 1.75
CA THR A 418 -2.30 1.19 1.93
C THR A 418 -2.38 0.48 0.59
N GLY A 419 -1.49 -0.48 0.42
CA GLY A 419 -1.13 -1.29 -0.71
C GLY A 419 -2.19 -1.96 -1.59
N GLU A 420 -3.31 -1.35 -1.84
CA GLU A 420 -4.18 -1.81 -2.92
C GLU A 420 -3.60 -1.35 -4.26
N GLY A 421 -3.25 -2.32 -5.07
CA GLY A 421 -2.54 -2.26 -6.32
C GLY A 421 -2.84 -1.05 -7.21
N GLY A 422 -1.83 -0.25 -7.39
CA GLY A 422 -1.84 0.96 -8.16
C GLY A 422 -1.78 2.19 -7.28
N SER A 423 -0.58 2.61 -6.95
CA SER A 423 -0.32 3.84 -6.21
C SER A 423 -0.85 5.04 -6.97
N HIS A 424 -2.00 5.55 -6.59
CA HIS A 424 -2.43 6.89 -6.97
C HIS A 424 -1.72 7.90 -6.05
N LYS A 425 -0.39 7.99 -6.19
CA LYS A 425 0.37 9.07 -5.56
C LYS A 425 0.25 10.31 -6.44
N PRO A 426 0.13 11.50 -5.87
CA PRO A 426 0.31 12.72 -6.62
C PRO A 426 1.67 12.72 -7.32
N ALA A 427 1.70 13.11 -8.57
CA ALA A 427 2.91 13.09 -9.38
C ALA A 427 3.38 14.50 -9.68
N LEU A 428 4.65 14.79 -9.35
CA LEU A 428 5.31 16.05 -9.69
C LEU A 428 5.78 16.04 -11.14
N SER A 429 5.66 17.20 -11.81
CA SER A 429 6.36 17.46 -13.06
C SER A 429 7.87 17.51 -12.84
N PHE A 430 8.64 17.43 -13.92
CA PHE A 430 10.11 17.38 -13.87
C PHE A 430 10.75 18.53 -13.08
N SER A 431 10.24 19.75 -13.24
CA SER A 431 10.71 20.91 -12.48
C SER A 431 10.11 21.06 -11.09
N GLY A 432 9.10 20.24 -10.73
CA GLY A 432 8.31 20.36 -9.51
C GLY A 432 7.36 21.56 -9.47
N GLN A 433 7.14 22.25 -10.61
CA GLN A 433 6.24 23.40 -10.67
C GLN A 433 4.76 23.01 -10.77
N TRP A 434 4.47 21.77 -11.13
CA TRP A 434 3.13 21.24 -11.29
C TRP A 434 2.95 19.90 -10.59
N ILE A 435 1.75 19.67 -10.08
CA ILE A 435 1.34 18.38 -9.49
C ILE A 435 0.11 17.88 -10.25
N LEU A 436 0.13 16.62 -10.61
CA LEU A 436 -1.10 15.90 -10.93
C LEU A 436 -1.61 15.27 -9.64
N ASP A 437 -2.77 15.70 -9.19
CA ASP A 437 -3.38 15.30 -7.93
C ASP A 437 -4.65 14.50 -8.17
N SER A 438 -4.61 13.20 -7.88
CA SER A 438 -5.77 12.32 -7.93
C SER A 438 -6.25 12.03 -6.52
N TYR A 439 -7.47 12.43 -6.19
CA TYR A 439 -7.97 12.34 -4.82
C TYR A 439 -9.44 11.90 -4.74
N THR A 440 -9.83 11.47 -3.55
CA THR A 440 -11.20 11.11 -3.19
C THR A 440 -11.61 11.76 -1.87
N GLU A 441 -12.91 11.99 -1.70
CA GLU A 441 -13.52 12.46 -0.45
C GLU A 441 -14.67 11.50 -0.07
N PRO A 442 -15.23 11.53 1.12
CA PRO A 442 -16.28 10.58 1.52
C PRO A 442 -17.48 10.52 0.57
N THR A 443 -17.80 11.63 -0.11
CA THR A 443 -18.88 11.74 -1.09
C THR A 443 -18.39 11.91 -2.53
N VAL A 444 -17.08 11.95 -2.77
CA VAL A 444 -16.48 12.16 -4.10
C VAL A 444 -15.73 10.90 -4.52
N PRO A 445 -16.21 10.18 -5.54
CA PRO A 445 -15.59 8.95 -6.02
C PRO A 445 -14.13 9.14 -6.48
N ARG A 446 -13.88 10.15 -7.32
CA ARG A 446 -12.52 10.56 -7.74
C ARG A 446 -12.55 11.89 -8.46
N ASN A 447 -11.61 12.74 -8.10
CA ASN A 447 -11.24 13.92 -8.86
C ASN A 447 -9.76 13.86 -9.26
N ILE A 448 -9.43 14.48 -10.39
CA ILE A 448 -8.04 14.67 -10.82
C ILE A 448 -7.87 16.15 -11.12
N ASP A 449 -6.97 16.80 -10.40
CA ASP A 449 -6.63 18.21 -10.52
C ASP A 449 -5.18 18.38 -10.99
N ILE A 450 -4.94 19.42 -11.79
CA ILE A 450 -3.59 19.88 -12.15
C ILE A 450 -3.31 21.12 -11.32
N VAL A 451 -2.37 21.00 -10.38
CA VAL A 451 -2.08 22.04 -9.40
C VAL A 451 -0.79 22.78 -9.76
N ASN A 452 -0.85 24.09 -9.86
CA ASN A 452 0.35 24.93 -9.95
C ASN A 452 0.93 25.13 -8.54
N VAL A 453 2.13 24.62 -8.29
CA VAL A 453 2.74 24.62 -6.95
C VAL A 453 2.94 26.04 -6.40
N ALA A 454 3.38 27.01 -7.22
CA ALA A 454 3.68 28.35 -6.75
C ALA A 454 2.44 29.12 -6.28
N SER A 455 1.31 28.97 -6.98
CA SER A 455 0.06 29.69 -6.69
C SER A 455 -0.97 28.87 -5.92
N ALA A 456 -0.77 27.57 -5.76
CA ALA A 456 -1.75 26.59 -5.28
C ALA A 456 -3.07 26.59 -6.11
N LYS A 457 -3.03 27.12 -7.34
CA LYS A 457 -4.21 27.13 -8.22
C LYS A 457 -4.38 25.74 -8.84
N ALA A 458 -5.54 25.15 -8.60
CA ALA A 458 -5.94 23.87 -9.20
C ALA A 458 -6.80 24.09 -10.44
N THR A 459 -6.57 23.25 -11.46
CA THR A 459 -7.43 23.14 -12.64
C THR A 459 -8.02 21.74 -12.65
N ARG A 460 -9.35 21.62 -12.59
CA ARG A 460 -10.03 20.33 -12.70
C ARG A 460 -9.80 19.73 -14.08
N TYR A 461 -9.13 18.58 -14.12
CA TYR A 461 -8.94 17.81 -15.34
C TYR A 461 -10.02 16.74 -15.52
N PHE A 462 -10.37 16.04 -14.45
CA PHE A 462 -11.33 14.95 -14.52
C PHE A 462 -12.14 14.81 -13.22
N THR A 463 -13.42 14.48 -13.36
CA THR A 463 -14.29 14.02 -12.27
C THR A 463 -14.90 12.70 -12.69
N ALA A 464 -14.72 11.66 -11.89
CA ALA A 464 -15.38 10.40 -12.14
C ALA A 464 -16.86 10.46 -11.76
N GLU A 465 -17.69 9.89 -12.60
CA GLU A 465 -19.08 9.63 -12.27
C GLU A 465 -19.16 8.59 -11.14
N ASN A 466 -20.21 8.67 -10.33
CA ASN A 466 -20.49 7.64 -9.33
C ASN A 466 -21.00 6.37 -10.04
N PRO A 467 -20.24 5.25 -10.02
CA PRO A 467 -20.65 4.02 -10.68
C PRO A 467 -21.82 3.31 -10.01
N TRP A 468 -22.23 3.76 -8.81
CA TRP A 468 -23.30 3.14 -8.02
C TRP A 468 -24.66 3.82 -8.19
N VAL A 469 -24.78 4.70 -9.18
CA VAL A 469 -26.08 5.32 -9.52
C VAL A 469 -27.09 4.23 -9.91
N GLY A 470 -28.28 4.27 -9.30
CA GLY A 470 -29.35 3.28 -9.53
C GLY A 470 -29.28 2.06 -8.59
N TYR A 471 -28.30 1.99 -7.70
CA TYR A 471 -28.22 0.98 -6.64
C TYR A 471 -28.70 1.52 -5.30
N THR A 472 -29.15 0.61 -4.42
CA THR A 472 -29.45 0.94 -3.03
C THR A 472 -28.13 0.99 -2.24
N VAL A 473 -27.69 2.19 -1.89
CA VAL A 473 -26.42 2.42 -1.19
C VAL A 473 -26.70 2.62 0.29
N PRO A 474 -25.97 1.94 1.20
CA PRO A 474 -26.10 2.14 2.63
C PRO A 474 -25.55 3.51 3.09
N GLU A 475 -25.90 3.93 4.29
CA GLU A 475 -25.33 5.11 4.94
C GLU A 475 -23.95 4.78 5.52
N TYR A 476 -22.95 5.59 5.18
CA TYR A 476 -21.59 5.52 5.74
C TYR A 476 -21.37 6.70 6.67
N THR A 477 -20.97 6.40 7.89
CA THR A 477 -20.64 7.43 8.89
C THR A 477 -19.23 7.21 9.45
N CYS A 478 -18.62 8.30 9.90
CA CYS A 478 -17.32 8.30 10.56
C CYS A 478 -17.43 9.10 11.86
N GLY A 479 -16.74 8.65 12.88
CA GLY A 479 -16.72 9.31 14.18
C GLY A 479 -15.47 8.96 14.96
N LYS A 480 -15.45 9.33 16.24
CA LYS A 480 -14.37 8.99 17.15
C LYS A 480 -14.88 8.66 18.55
N ILE A 481 -14.18 7.77 19.22
CA ILE A 481 -14.39 7.40 20.62
C ILE A 481 -13.06 7.48 21.38
N LYS A 482 -13.09 7.43 22.69
CA LYS A 482 -11.86 7.34 23.49
C LYS A 482 -11.34 5.90 23.57
N ALA A 483 -10.01 5.77 23.48
CA ALA A 483 -9.30 4.53 23.73
C ALA A 483 -9.43 4.06 25.18
N ALA A 484 -8.93 2.88 25.49
CA ALA A 484 -8.92 2.33 26.85
C ALA A 484 -8.08 3.15 27.83
N ASP A 485 -7.15 3.99 27.35
CA ASP A 485 -6.41 4.95 28.17
C ASP A 485 -7.23 6.17 28.62
N GLY A 486 -8.48 6.32 28.13
CA GLY A 486 -9.39 7.42 28.43
C GLY A 486 -9.06 8.76 27.75
N THR A 487 -7.95 8.88 27.07
CA THR A 487 -7.44 10.15 26.50
C THR A 487 -7.31 10.16 25.00
N THR A 488 -6.80 9.09 24.41
CA THR A 488 -6.53 8.97 22.98
C THR A 488 -7.82 8.84 22.17
N ASP A 489 -7.97 9.62 21.11
CA ASP A 489 -9.09 9.50 20.17
C ASP A 489 -8.84 8.33 19.22
N LEU A 490 -9.81 7.43 19.07
CA LEU A 490 -9.85 6.37 18.08
C LEU A 490 -10.89 6.69 17.02
N TYR A 491 -10.53 6.62 15.75
CA TYR A 491 -11.47 6.84 14.66
C TYR A 491 -12.16 5.55 14.26
N TYR A 492 -13.47 5.65 13.98
CA TYR A 492 -14.26 4.55 13.47
C TYR A 492 -15.05 4.96 12.22
N ARG A 493 -15.40 3.97 11.41
CA ARG A 493 -16.49 4.10 10.42
C ARG A 493 -17.57 3.07 10.75
N MET A 494 -18.80 3.42 10.39
CA MET A 494 -19.97 2.56 10.53
C MET A 494 -20.73 2.54 9.20
N VAL A 495 -21.16 1.35 8.78
CA VAL A 495 -22.05 1.16 7.63
C VAL A 495 -23.37 0.65 8.15
N LYS A 496 -24.42 1.46 8.01
CA LYS A 496 -25.76 1.10 8.48
C LYS A 496 -26.48 0.24 7.46
N PRO A 497 -27.39 -0.66 7.90
CA PRO A 497 -28.22 -1.41 6.96
C PRO A 497 -28.94 -0.51 5.97
N THR A 498 -29.14 -0.98 4.75
CA THR A 498 -30.07 -0.30 3.82
C THR A 498 -31.48 -0.31 4.40
N ASN A 499 -32.24 0.76 4.21
CA ASN A 499 -33.56 0.97 4.85
C ASN A 499 -33.49 0.95 6.39
N PHE A 500 -32.43 1.58 6.94
CA PHE A 500 -32.21 1.67 8.38
C PHE A 500 -33.42 2.30 9.12
N ASP A 501 -33.86 1.59 10.16
CA ASP A 501 -34.90 2.04 11.09
C ASP A 501 -34.31 2.12 12.50
N PRO A 502 -34.20 3.29 13.11
CA PRO A 502 -33.58 3.44 14.44
C PRO A 502 -34.33 2.74 15.57
N ASN A 503 -35.59 2.28 15.33
CA ASN A 503 -36.39 1.54 16.30
C ASN A 503 -36.20 0.01 16.23
N LYS A 504 -35.45 -0.48 15.24
CA LYS A 504 -35.12 -1.89 15.09
C LYS A 504 -33.73 -2.18 15.65
N LYS A 505 -33.52 -3.44 16.09
CA LYS A 505 -32.22 -3.94 16.51
C LYS A 505 -31.58 -4.76 15.40
N TYR A 506 -30.32 -4.48 15.12
CA TYR A 506 -29.55 -5.11 14.03
C TYR A 506 -28.42 -5.96 14.54
N PRO A 507 -28.21 -7.16 13.97
CA PRO A 507 -26.99 -7.91 14.18
C PRO A 507 -25.79 -7.06 13.69
N THR A 508 -24.71 -7.07 14.45
CA THR A 508 -23.57 -6.19 14.21
C THR A 508 -22.30 -7.00 13.99
N ILE A 509 -21.55 -6.69 12.93
CA ILE A 509 -20.26 -7.31 12.65
C ILE A 509 -19.18 -6.24 12.81
N ILE A 510 -18.21 -6.51 13.67
CA ILE A 510 -16.98 -5.74 13.77
C ILE A 510 -15.99 -6.33 12.77
N TYR A 511 -15.58 -5.52 11.76
CA TYR A 511 -14.43 -5.85 10.95
C TYR A 511 -13.19 -5.28 11.65
N VAL A 512 -12.20 -6.13 11.91
CA VAL A 512 -10.96 -5.74 12.55
C VAL A 512 -9.74 -6.12 11.73
N TYR A 513 -8.81 -5.17 11.56
CA TYR A 513 -7.42 -5.50 11.26
C TYR A 513 -6.58 -5.29 12.52
N GLY A 514 -6.51 -4.06 13.01
CA GLY A 514 -5.97 -3.69 14.32
C GLY A 514 -4.44 -3.66 14.40
N GLY A 515 -3.74 -4.15 13.38
CA GLY A 515 -2.30 -4.34 13.41
C GLY A 515 -1.49 -3.14 12.93
N PRO A 516 -0.18 -3.18 13.21
CA PRO A 516 0.78 -2.17 12.77
C PRO A 516 0.79 -1.96 11.25
N GLY A 517 1.16 -0.74 10.83
CA GLY A 517 1.33 -0.38 9.42
C GLY A 517 0.03 -0.15 8.64
N VAL A 518 -1.14 -0.40 9.23
CA VAL A 518 -2.45 -0.28 8.54
C VAL A 518 -3.37 0.69 9.27
N ARG A 519 -4.06 1.51 8.50
CA ARG A 519 -5.17 2.36 8.92
C ARG A 519 -6.38 2.00 8.07
N ASN A 520 -7.53 1.74 8.69
CA ASN A 520 -8.76 1.31 8.01
C ASN A 520 -9.76 2.44 7.81
N VAL A 521 -9.70 3.49 8.61
CA VAL A 521 -10.61 4.63 8.56
C VAL A 521 -9.92 5.80 7.91
N GLU A 522 -10.36 6.15 6.69
CA GLU A 522 -9.81 7.26 5.92
C GLU A 522 -10.93 8.10 5.31
N ALA A 523 -10.70 9.40 5.16
CA ALA A 523 -11.65 10.33 4.54
C ALA A 523 -11.70 10.18 3.01
N ARG A 524 -11.70 8.96 2.53
CA ARG A 524 -11.86 8.56 1.13
C ARG A 524 -13.35 8.33 0.82
N TRP A 525 -13.66 8.01 -0.43
CA TRP A 525 -14.99 7.65 -0.86
C TRP A 525 -15.56 6.54 0.02
N HIS A 526 -16.75 6.78 0.60
CA HIS A 526 -17.41 5.93 1.59
C HIS A 526 -16.54 5.60 2.81
N TYR A 527 -15.64 6.53 3.22
CA TYR A 527 -14.66 6.33 4.29
C TYR A 527 -13.81 5.08 4.12
N TRP A 528 -13.56 4.73 2.85
CA TRP A 528 -12.82 3.55 2.44
C TRP A 528 -13.44 2.22 2.90
N SER A 529 -14.78 2.18 2.90
CA SER A 529 -15.52 0.95 3.16
C SER A 529 -15.23 -0.09 2.08
N ARG A 530 -15.06 -1.34 2.50
CA ARG A 530 -14.89 -2.48 1.58
C ARG A 530 -16.21 -2.83 0.92
N GLY A 531 -16.18 -3.35 -0.30
CA GLY A 531 -17.38 -3.79 -1.00
C GLY A 531 -18.17 -4.85 -0.21
N TRP A 532 -17.47 -5.76 0.50
CA TRP A 532 -18.11 -6.74 1.36
C TRP A 532 -18.91 -6.11 2.51
N GLU A 533 -18.44 -5.02 3.10
CA GLU A 533 -19.19 -4.30 4.15
C GLU A 533 -20.51 -3.74 3.59
N THR A 534 -20.47 -3.17 2.39
CA THR A 534 -21.66 -2.70 1.66
C THR A 534 -22.64 -3.85 1.37
N TYR A 535 -22.11 -4.99 0.93
CA TYR A 535 -22.90 -6.19 0.68
C TYR A 535 -23.61 -6.71 1.93
N MET A 536 -22.91 -6.78 3.07
CA MET A 536 -23.50 -7.23 4.34
C MET A 536 -24.50 -6.22 4.90
N ALA A 537 -24.29 -4.93 4.70
CA ALA A 537 -25.25 -3.89 5.07
C ALA A 537 -26.59 -4.05 4.32
N GLN A 538 -26.57 -4.44 3.06
CA GLN A 538 -27.81 -4.78 2.30
C GLN A 538 -28.51 -6.00 2.89
N LYS A 539 -27.76 -6.95 3.45
CA LYS A 539 -28.33 -8.14 4.11
C LYS A 539 -28.90 -7.86 5.50
N GLY A 540 -28.80 -6.61 5.98
CA GLY A 540 -29.38 -6.16 7.23
C GLY A 540 -28.42 -6.17 8.41
N TYR A 541 -27.10 -6.27 8.18
CA TYR A 541 -26.10 -6.14 9.22
C TYR A 541 -25.63 -4.68 9.39
N LEU A 542 -25.31 -4.31 10.60
CA LEU A 542 -24.53 -3.12 10.90
C LEU A 542 -23.06 -3.49 10.91
N LEU A 543 -22.22 -2.76 10.17
CA LEU A 543 -20.77 -2.97 10.12
C LEU A 543 -20.07 -1.86 10.91
N PHE A 544 -19.08 -2.24 11.71
CA PHE A 544 -18.29 -1.29 12.49
C PHE A 544 -16.80 -1.60 12.40
N ILE A 545 -16.01 -0.58 12.17
CA ILE A 545 -14.56 -0.67 11.98
C ILE A 545 -13.90 0.41 12.84
N LEU A 546 -12.96 0.01 13.70
CA LEU A 546 -12.24 0.89 14.60
C LEU A 546 -10.73 0.74 14.39
N ASP A 547 -10.03 1.85 14.23
CA ASP A 547 -8.57 1.87 14.27
C ASP A 547 -8.11 2.07 15.72
N ASN A 548 -7.66 0.98 16.35
CA ASN A 548 -7.13 0.95 17.70
C ASN A 548 -5.70 1.48 17.78
N ARG A 549 -5.18 1.75 18.97
CA ARG A 549 -3.75 2.00 19.20
C ARG A 549 -2.94 0.81 18.67
N GLY A 550 -1.79 1.08 18.09
CA GLY A 550 -0.99 0.14 17.31
C GLY A 550 -1.16 0.29 15.80
N SER A 551 -2.28 0.85 15.31
CA SER A 551 -2.44 1.16 13.87
C SER A 551 -1.60 2.38 13.46
N SER A 552 -1.45 2.61 12.14
CA SER A 552 -0.49 3.59 11.60
C SER A 552 -1.02 5.03 11.53
N ALA A 553 -0.11 5.94 11.15
CA ALA A 553 -0.37 7.35 10.81
C ALA A 553 -0.74 8.26 11.99
N ARG A 554 -0.40 7.87 13.21
CA ARG A 554 -0.72 8.60 14.44
C ARG A 554 0.49 8.97 15.30
N GLY A 555 1.71 8.61 14.85
CA GLY A 555 2.98 8.80 15.55
C GLY A 555 3.34 7.67 16.51
N LEU A 556 4.61 7.67 16.95
CA LEU A 556 5.21 6.54 17.68
C LEU A 556 4.47 6.15 18.96
N ALA A 557 4.02 7.11 19.76
CA ALA A 557 3.33 6.79 21.02
C ALA A 557 2.05 5.98 20.80
N PHE A 558 1.33 6.24 19.70
CA PHE A 558 0.14 5.51 19.31
C PHE A 558 0.49 4.13 18.73
N GLU A 559 1.46 4.09 17.81
CA GLU A 559 1.86 2.87 17.11
C GLU A 559 2.57 1.88 18.04
N GLN A 560 3.44 2.36 18.92
CA GLN A 560 4.22 1.54 19.85
C GLN A 560 3.49 1.22 21.16
N ALA A 561 2.19 1.52 21.28
CA ALA A 561 1.39 1.13 22.43
C ALA A 561 1.31 -0.39 22.61
N THR A 562 1.46 -1.15 21.53
CA THR A 562 1.34 -2.61 21.45
C THR A 562 2.69 -3.35 21.52
N PHE A 563 3.79 -2.61 21.63
CA PHE A 563 5.14 -3.16 21.62
C PHE A 563 5.36 -4.23 22.70
N HIS A 564 5.84 -5.40 22.31
CA HIS A 564 6.11 -6.61 23.11
C HIS A 564 4.87 -7.37 23.62
N HIS A 565 3.64 -6.93 23.28
CA HIS A 565 2.41 -7.61 23.74
C HIS A 565 1.25 -7.43 22.74
N LEU A 566 1.48 -7.81 21.50
CA LEU A 566 0.46 -7.76 20.45
C LEU A 566 -0.82 -8.49 20.84
N GLY A 567 -1.97 -7.90 20.53
CA GLY A 567 -3.29 -8.40 20.86
C GLY A 567 -3.84 -7.94 22.21
N VAL A 568 -3.04 -7.28 23.05
CA VAL A 568 -3.45 -6.84 24.39
C VAL A 568 -4.10 -5.46 24.35
N GLU A 569 -3.36 -4.43 23.94
CA GLU A 569 -3.91 -3.06 23.87
C GLU A 569 -4.95 -2.91 22.77
N GLU A 570 -4.77 -3.61 21.65
CA GLU A 570 -5.74 -3.67 20.57
C GLU A 570 -7.08 -4.21 21.07
N THR A 571 -7.08 -5.29 21.85
CA THR A 571 -8.29 -5.87 22.44
C THR A 571 -8.98 -4.88 23.36
N LYS A 572 -8.25 -4.21 24.25
CA LYS A 572 -8.83 -3.20 25.15
C LYS A 572 -9.54 -2.08 24.39
N ASP A 573 -8.92 -1.60 23.32
CA ASP A 573 -9.48 -0.53 22.49
C ASP A 573 -10.68 -1.02 21.65
N GLN A 574 -10.63 -2.24 21.10
CA GLN A 574 -11.76 -2.83 20.38
C GLN A 574 -12.96 -3.02 21.32
N MET A 575 -12.73 -3.37 22.60
CA MET A 575 -13.79 -3.46 23.60
C MET A 575 -14.40 -2.09 23.95
N LYS A 576 -13.66 -0.97 23.79
CA LYS A 576 -14.26 0.38 23.83
C LYS A 576 -15.21 0.61 22.64
N GLY A 577 -14.89 0.05 21.48
CA GLY A 577 -15.82 0.00 20.35
C GLY A 577 -17.09 -0.78 20.65
N VAL A 578 -16.98 -1.93 21.33
CA VAL A 578 -18.13 -2.74 21.79
C VAL A 578 -18.97 -1.95 22.81
N GLU A 579 -18.35 -1.29 23.78
CA GLU A 579 -19.04 -0.44 24.76
C GLU A 579 -19.84 0.67 24.07
N TYR A 580 -19.24 1.35 23.07
CA TYR A 580 -19.94 2.34 22.26
C TYR A 580 -21.12 1.73 21.49
N LEU A 581 -20.91 0.62 20.78
CA LEU A 581 -21.95 -0.05 20.02
C LEU A 581 -23.14 -0.47 20.89
N THR A 582 -22.88 -1.05 22.06
CA THR A 582 -23.95 -1.52 22.98
C THR A 582 -24.72 -0.38 23.65
N SER A 583 -24.21 0.86 23.60
CA SER A 583 -24.92 2.06 24.02
C SER A 583 -25.97 2.55 23.00
N LEU A 584 -25.86 2.09 21.73
CA LEU A 584 -26.75 2.49 20.64
C LEU A 584 -28.05 1.65 20.67
N PRO A 585 -29.25 2.27 20.65
CA PRO A 585 -30.53 1.57 20.83
C PRO A 585 -30.81 0.55 19.71
N TYR A 586 -30.24 0.73 18.54
CA TYR A 586 -30.43 -0.11 17.36
C TYR A 586 -29.41 -1.25 17.21
N VAL A 587 -28.45 -1.38 18.13
CA VAL A 587 -27.51 -2.50 18.15
C VAL A 587 -28.09 -3.67 18.96
N ASP A 588 -28.10 -4.85 18.36
CA ASP A 588 -28.43 -6.08 19.06
C ASP A 588 -27.18 -6.65 19.75
N LYS A 589 -27.06 -6.42 21.04
CA LYS A 589 -25.91 -6.87 21.85
C LYS A 589 -25.77 -8.40 21.92
N ASP A 590 -26.84 -9.14 21.67
CA ASP A 590 -26.85 -10.59 21.71
C ASP A 590 -26.51 -11.22 20.37
N ARG A 591 -26.39 -10.40 19.31
CA ARG A 591 -25.99 -10.80 17.94
C ARG A 591 -24.81 -9.97 17.45
N MET A 592 -23.65 -10.14 18.10
CA MET A 592 -22.39 -9.51 17.71
C MET A 592 -21.42 -10.53 17.14
N GLY A 593 -20.88 -10.22 15.97
CA GLY A 593 -19.88 -11.00 15.26
C GLY A 593 -18.58 -10.21 15.03
N VAL A 594 -17.53 -10.93 14.67
CA VAL A 594 -16.22 -10.33 14.35
C VAL A 594 -15.58 -11.04 13.15
N HIS A 595 -14.96 -10.25 12.27
CA HIS A 595 -14.25 -10.74 11.08
C HIS A 595 -12.97 -9.93 10.84
N GLY A 596 -11.94 -10.60 10.40
CA GLY A 596 -10.70 -9.98 9.95
C GLY A 596 -9.78 -10.98 9.26
N TRP A 597 -8.78 -10.45 8.53
CA TRP A 597 -7.82 -11.22 7.75
C TRP A 597 -6.40 -10.94 8.23
N SER A 598 -5.51 -11.96 8.21
CA SER A 598 -4.10 -11.82 8.61
C SER A 598 -3.97 -11.42 10.08
N PHE A 599 -3.37 -10.26 10.39
CA PHE A 599 -3.42 -9.69 11.74
C PHE A 599 -4.87 -9.54 12.23
N GLY A 600 -5.80 -9.20 11.35
CA GLY A 600 -7.23 -9.17 11.67
C GLY A 600 -7.81 -10.55 11.98
N GLY A 601 -7.30 -11.61 11.39
CA GLY A 601 -7.61 -13.00 11.77
C GLY A 601 -7.09 -13.35 13.16
N PHE A 602 -5.88 -12.91 13.51
CA PHE A 602 -5.35 -12.97 14.87
C PHE A 602 -6.25 -12.22 15.85
N MET A 603 -6.64 -10.99 15.53
CA MET A 603 -7.54 -10.20 16.39
C MET A 603 -8.93 -10.81 16.49
N THR A 604 -9.50 -11.34 15.40
CA THR A 604 -10.78 -12.06 15.41
C THR A 604 -10.75 -13.24 16.40
N THR A 605 -9.71 -14.08 16.30
CA THR A 605 -9.53 -15.23 17.19
C THR A 605 -9.27 -14.76 18.62
N THR A 606 -8.49 -13.69 18.83
CA THR A 606 -8.26 -13.08 20.13
C THR A 606 -9.58 -12.62 20.78
N LEU A 607 -10.38 -11.87 20.04
CA LEU A 607 -11.63 -11.27 20.56
C LEU A 607 -12.67 -12.34 20.91
N ILE A 608 -12.93 -13.30 20.02
CA ILE A 608 -13.95 -14.34 20.28
C ILE A 608 -13.55 -15.30 21.41
N THR A 609 -12.25 -15.53 21.61
CA THR A 609 -11.77 -16.40 22.70
C THR A 609 -11.54 -15.65 24.01
N SER A 610 -11.27 -14.33 23.98
CA SER A 610 -11.10 -13.51 25.18
C SER A 610 -12.42 -12.93 25.72
N HIS A 611 -13.41 -12.71 24.84
CA HIS A 611 -14.72 -12.15 25.14
C HIS A 611 -15.87 -13.00 24.58
N PRO A 612 -15.95 -14.29 24.97
CA PRO A 612 -16.99 -15.21 24.49
C PRO A 612 -18.42 -14.82 24.92
N GLU A 613 -18.56 -13.95 25.93
CA GLU A 613 -19.82 -13.35 26.33
C GLU A 613 -20.37 -12.36 25.32
N VAL A 614 -19.49 -11.71 24.53
CA VAL A 614 -19.82 -10.70 23.52
C VAL A 614 -19.99 -11.32 22.15
N PHE A 615 -18.92 -11.96 21.65
CA PHE A 615 -18.84 -12.43 20.27
C PHE A 615 -19.44 -13.82 20.10
N LYS A 616 -20.52 -13.91 19.31
CA LYS A 616 -21.24 -15.16 19.06
C LYS A 616 -20.72 -15.89 17.81
N VAL A 617 -20.27 -15.13 16.81
CA VAL A 617 -19.76 -15.66 15.54
C VAL A 617 -18.48 -14.93 15.15
N GLY A 618 -17.46 -15.69 14.74
CA GLY A 618 -16.22 -15.15 14.20
C GLY A 618 -15.81 -15.84 12.90
N VAL A 619 -15.23 -15.06 11.96
CA VAL A 619 -14.58 -15.63 10.79
C VAL A 619 -13.16 -15.07 10.72
N ALA A 620 -12.17 -15.91 11.01
CA ALA A 620 -10.76 -15.58 11.05
C ALA A 620 -10.06 -16.08 9.79
N GLY A 621 -9.63 -15.15 8.94
CA GLY A 621 -8.91 -15.48 7.71
C GLY A 621 -7.40 -15.37 7.89
N GLY A 622 -6.63 -16.38 7.47
CA GLY A 622 -5.16 -16.39 7.52
C GLY A 622 -4.60 -15.96 8.87
N PRO A 623 -5.13 -16.44 10.03
CA PRO A 623 -4.80 -15.88 11.33
C PRO A 623 -3.38 -16.24 11.78
N VAL A 624 -2.61 -15.25 12.24
CA VAL A 624 -1.47 -15.54 13.11
C VAL A 624 -2.02 -16.11 14.42
N ILE A 625 -1.48 -17.23 14.86
CA ILE A 625 -1.90 -17.91 16.11
C ILE A 625 -0.83 -17.79 17.19
N ASP A 626 0.42 -17.87 16.79
CA ASP A 626 1.56 -17.71 17.68
C ASP A 626 2.68 -16.97 16.96
N TRP A 627 3.11 -15.85 17.50
CA TRP A 627 4.09 -14.97 16.84
C TRP A 627 5.48 -15.61 16.68
N LYS A 628 5.81 -16.66 17.41
CA LYS A 628 7.08 -17.40 17.23
C LYS A 628 7.18 -18.10 15.86
N TRP A 629 6.06 -18.33 15.18
CA TRP A 629 6.01 -18.90 13.83
C TRP A 629 5.91 -17.85 12.73
N TYR A 630 5.92 -16.57 13.11
CA TYR A 630 5.91 -15.48 12.13
C TYR A 630 7.33 -15.04 11.79
N GLU A 631 7.50 -14.35 10.67
CA GLU A 631 8.80 -14.00 10.13
C GLU A 631 9.54 -12.93 10.98
N VAL A 632 10.88 -12.92 10.88
CA VAL A 632 11.80 -12.14 11.70
C VAL A 632 11.57 -10.63 11.59
N MET A 633 11.52 -10.06 10.37
CA MET A 633 11.59 -8.61 10.16
C MET A 633 10.39 -7.90 10.74
N TYR A 634 9.20 -8.45 10.52
CA TYR A 634 7.95 -7.95 11.10
C TYR A 634 7.79 -8.41 12.56
N GLY A 635 7.91 -9.72 12.79
CA GLY A 635 7.64 -10.32 14.10
C GLY A 635 8.51 -9.75 15.20
N GLU A 636 9.84 -9.71 14.98
CA GLU A 636 10.78 -9.22 15.98
C GLU A 636 10.74 -7.70 16.18
N ARG A 637 10.31 -6.91 15.19
CA ARG A 637 10.07 -5.47 15.38
C ARG A 637 9.09 -5.19 16.49
N TYR A 638 8.00 -5.95 16.53
CA TYR A 638 6.90 -5.69 17.45
C TYR A 638 6.95 -6.54 18.72
N MET A 639 7.57 -7.73 18.65
CA MET A 639 7.56 -8.69 19.75
C MET A 639 8.96 -8.96 20.36
N GLY A 640 10.04 -8.50 19.71
CA GLY A 640 11.39 -9.00 20.03
C GLY A 640 11.53 -10.47 19.64
N THR A 641 12.55 -11.17 20.14
CA THR A 641 12.70 -12.61 19.95
C THR A 641 11.93 -13.39 21.03
N PRO A 642 11.54 -14.66 20.78
CA PRO A 642 10.95 -15.51 21.81
C PRO A 642 11.83 -15.67 23.06
N GLN A 643 13.16 -15.58 22.87
CA GLN A 643 14.14 -15.71 23.95
C GLN A 643 14.23 -14.47 24.84
N ASN A 644 14.09 -13.27 24.27
CA ASN A 644 14.21 -12.02 25.04
C ASN A 644 12.85 -11.49 25.53
N ASN A 645 11.71 -11.97 24.98
CA ASN A 645 10.36 -11.60 25.40
C ASN A 645 9.43 -12.83 25.60
N PRO A 646 9.81 -13.85 26.38
CA PRO A 646 9.01 -15.08 26.52
C PRO A 646 7.63 -14.81 27.12
N LYS A 647 7.49 -13.79 28.00
CA LYS A 647 6.21 -13.40 28.57
C LYS A 647 5.24 -12.83 27.54
N GLY A 648 5.70 -11.90 26.70
CA GLY A 648 4.88 -11.31 25.67
C GLY A 648 4.41 -12.34 24.62
N TYR A 649 5.31 -13.26 24.23
CA TYR A 649 4.94 -14.37 23.34
C TYR A 649 3.90 -15.30 23.96
N ALA A 650 4.02 -15.64 25.25
CA ALA A 650 3.03 -16.47 25.95
C ALA A 650 1.67 -15.76 26.06
N GLU A 651 1.65 -14.46 26.34
CA GLU A 651 0.43 -13.66 26.46
C GLU A 651 -0.28 -13.48 25.12
N SER A 652 0.48 -13.29 24.04
CA SER A 652 -0.05 -13.11 22.67
C SER A 652 -0.48 -14.42 22.03
N SER A 653 0.01 -15.58 22.49
CA SER A 653 -0.29 -16.89 21.91
C SER A 653 -1.77 -17.26 22.09
N LEU A 654 -2.43 -17.60 20.98
CA LEU A 654 -3.85 -18.00 20.98
C LEU A 654 -4.05 -19.47 21.35
N LEU A 655 -2.99 -20.27 21.39
CA LEU A 655 -3.08 -21.67 21.80
C LEU A 655 -3.67 -21.82 23.21
N SER A 656 -3.19 -21.02 24.16
CA SER A 656 -3.69 -21.05 25.54
C SER A 656 -5.15 -20.59 25.68
N LYS A 657 -5.69 -19.87 24.69
CA LYS A 657 -7.06 -19.33 24.65
C LYS A 657 -8.06 -20.28 23.96
N ALA A 658 -7.61 -21.33 23.29
CA ALA A 658 -8.44 -22.27 22.56
C ALA A 658 -9.59 -22.85 23.42
N LYS A 659 -9.32 -23.15 24.70
CA LYS A 659 -10.30 -23.66 25.68
C LYS A 659 -11.46 -22.68 25.98
N ASN A 660 -11.29 -21.41 25.69
CA ASN A 660 -12.28 -20.38 25.99
C ASN A 660 -13.30 -20.19 24.87
N LEU A 661 -13.11 -20.82 23.72
CA LEU A 661 -14.01 -20.69 22.57
C LEU A 661 -15.41 -21.24 22.94
N LYS A 662 -16.42 -20.37 22.90
CA LYS A 662 -17.83 -20.72 23.10
C LYS A 662 -18.69 -20.40 21.87
N GLY A 663 -18.36 -19.36 21.14
CA GLY A 663 -19.05 -18.96 19.91
C GLY A 663 -18.69 -19.83 18.71
N LYS A 664 -19.37 -19.60 17.61
CA LYS A 664 -19.07 -20.20 16.32
C LYS A 664 -17.87 -19.50 15.69
N LEU A 665 -16.79 -20.22 15.45
CA LEU A 665 -15.58 -19.71 14.80
C LEU A 665 -15.28 -20.52 13.54
N GLN A 666 -15.18 -19.83 12.40
CA GLN A 666 -14.62 -20.38 11.18
C GLN A 666 -13.20 -19.84 10.98
N ILE A 667 -12.25 -20.73 10.78
CA ILE A 667 -10.87 -20.42 10.41
C ILE A 667 -10.70 -20.75 8.91
N ILE A 668 -10.12 -19.81 8.16
CA ILE A 668 -9.90 -19.97 6.71
C ILE A 668 -8.43 -19.69 6.42
N THR A 669 -7.79 -20.49 5.58
CA THR A 669 -6.40 -20.26 5.13
C THR A 669 -6.19 -20.68 3.69
N GLY A 670 -5.21 -20.08 3.02
CA GLY A 670 -4.64 -20.60 1.77
C GLY A 670 -3.73 -21.80 2.08
N MET A 671 -3.80 -22.86 1.28
CA MET A 671 -2.93 -24.01 1.46
C MET A 671 -1.46 -23.68 1.23
N ASN A 672 -1.19 -22.76 0.31
CA ASN A 672 0.16 -22.33 -0.08
C ASN A 672 0.47 -20.90 0.39
N ASP A 673 0.01 -20.55 1.59
CA ASP A 673 0.25 -19.24 2.19
C ASP A 673 1.73 -19.10 2.64
N PRO A 674 2.55 -18.25 1.97
CA PRO A 674 3.95 -18.02 2.34
C PRO A 674 4.15 -16.88 3.34
N VAL A 675 3.06 -16.25 3.79
CA VAL A 675 3.06 -15.09 4.70
C VAL A 675 2.66 -15.53 6.10
N VAL A 676 1.45 -16.02 6.26
CA VAL A 676 0.99 -16.67 7.50
C VAL A 676 0.86 -18.18 7.22
N VAL A 677 1.94 -18.86 7.47
CA VAL A 677 2.07 -20.28 7.09
C VAL A 677 0.98 -21.13 7.72
N PRO A 678 0.43 -22.15 7.00
CA PRO A 678 -0.68 -22.98 7.46
C PRO A 678 -0.48 -23.64 8.84
N GLN A 679 0.76 -23.78 9.28
CA GLN A 679 1.13 -24.27 10.61
C GLN A 679 0.40 -23.53 11.74
N HIS A 680 0.14 -22.24 11.61
CA HIS A 680 -0.64 -21.46 12.58
C HIS A 680 -2.02 -22.08 12.82
N CYS A 681 -2.78 -22.24 11.73
CA CYS A 681 -4.15 -22.77 11.80
C CYS A 681 -4.17 -24.22 12.31
N LEU A 682 -3.28 -25.07 11.77
CA LEU A 682 -3.24 -26.50 12.13
C LEU A 682 -2.89 -26.71 13.61
N ASN A 683 -1.96 -25.97 14.18
CA ASN A 683 -1.65 -26.05 15.61
C ASN A 683 -2.78 -25.54 16.48
N PHE A 684 -3.51 -24.51 16.06
CA PHE A 684 -4.69 -24.05 16.80
C PHE A 684 -5.80 -25.12 16.81
N LEU A 685 -6.06 -25.76 15.66
CA LEU A 685 -7.00 -26.86 15.57
C LEU A 685 -6.59 -28.06 16.47
N GLN A 686 -5.29 -28.40 16.46
CA GLN A 686 -4.77 -29.46 17.32
C GLN A 686 -5.03 -29.14 18.81
N GLU A 687 -4.81 -27.88 19.21
CA GLU A 687 -5.07 -27.46 20.59
C GLU A 687 -6.57 -27.47 20.91
N CYS A 688 -7.44 -27.02 19.98
CA CYS A 688 -8.90 -27.10 20.14
C CYS A 688 -9.37 -28.55 20.35
N ILE A 689 -8.84 -29.52 19.60
CA ILE A 689 -9.13 -30.93 19.78
C ILE A 689 -8.76 -31.40 21.20
N LYS A 690 -7.59 -31.02 21.69
CA LYS A 690 -7.12 -31.39 23.04
C LYS A 690 -8.03 -30.85 24.15
N VAL A 691 -8.53 -29.61 23.99
CA VAL A 691 -9.36 -28.96 24.99
C VAL A 691 -10.87 -29.14 24.76
N GLY A 692 -11.26 -29.82 23.69
CA GLY A 692 -12.65 -30.19 23.37
C GLY A 692 -13.48 -29.07 22.70
N THR A 693 -12.85 -27.99 22.20
CA THR A 693 -13.54 -26.96 21.41
C THR A 693 -13.54 -27.29 19.92
N GLN A 694 -14.53 -26.82 19.16
CA GLN A 694 -14.78 -27.26 17.78
C GLN A 694 -14.99 -26.07 16.84
N PRO A 695 -13.92 -25.37 16.40
CA PRO A 695 -14.02 -24.39 15.32
C PRO A 695 -14.22 -25.11 13.96
N ASP A 696 -14.91 -24.43 13.04
CA ASP A 696 -14.97 -24.84 11.65
C ASP A 696 -13.68 -24.43 10.94
N PHE A 697 -13.24 -25.26 9.97
CA PHE A 697 -12.01 -25.00 9.21
C PHE A 697 -12.22 -25.15 7.72
N PHE A 698 -11.71 -24.19 6.95
CA PHE A 698 -11.74 -24.26 5.49
C PHE A 698 -10.39 -23.88 4.88
N VAL A 699 -9.91 -24.69 3.96
CA VAL A 699 -8.67 -24.49 3.22
C VAL A 699 -8.97 -24.18 1.77
N TYR A 700 -8.31 -23.17 1.21
CA TYR A 700 -8.28 -22.92 -0.23
C TYR A 700 -7.08 -23.62 -0.84
N PRO A 701 -7.28 -24.75 -1.56
CA PRO A 701 -6.19 -25.49 -2.17
C PRO A 701 -5.44 -24.64 -3.20
N GLY A 702 -4.11 -24.69 -3.18
CA GLY A 702 -3.25 -23.95 -4.10
C GLY A 702 -3.16 -22.45 -3.88
N GLU A 703 -4.01 -21.85 -3.04
CA GLU A 703 -4.09 -20.40 -2.87
C GLU A 703 -3.04 -19.87 -1.86
N PRO A 704 -2.49 -18.67 -2.12
CA PRO A 704 -1.59 -17.97 -1.21
C PRO A 704 -2.36 -17.22 -0.09
N HIS A 705 -1.69 -16.27 0.57
CA HIS A 705 -2.26 -15.47 1.66
C HIS A 705 -3.52 -14.68 1.24
N ASN A 706 -3.54 -14.13 0.04
CA ASN A 706 -4.65 -13.35 -0.50
C ASN A 706 -5.24 -14.05 -1.73
N MET A 707 -6.48 -14.52 -1.62
CA MET A 707 -7.22 -15.12 -2.72
C MET A 707 -7.53 -14.08 -3.80
N ARG A 708 -7.41 -14.49 -5.06
CA ARG A 708 -7.64 -13.61 -6.22
C ARG A 708 -8.69 -14.19 -7.17
N GLY A 709 -9.21 -13.37 -8.07
CA GLY A 709 -10.19 -13.81 -9.06
C GLY A 709 -11.42 -14.44 -8.40
N HIS A 710 -11.93 -15.49 -8.98
CA HIS A 710 -13.14 -16.19 -8.52
C HIS A 710 -13.03 -16.72 -7.09
N GLN A 711 -11.82 -17.13 -6.65
CA GLN A 711 -11.59 -17.59 -5.27
C GLN A 711 -11.88 -16.49 -4.24
N SER A 712 -11.61 -15.24 -4.58
CA SER A 712 -11.97 -14.13 -3.69
C SER A 712 -13.48 -13.94 -3.56
N THR A 713 -14.24 -14.06 -4.65
CA THR A 713 -15.70 -14.00 -4.60
C THR A 713 -16.27 -15.15 -3.77
N HIS A 714 -15.83 -16.39 -4.02
CA HIS A 714 -16.23 -17.55 -3.25
C HIS A 714 -15.88 -17.43 -1.76
N LEU A 715 -14.73 -16.86 -1.43
CA LEU A 715 -14.32 -16.59 -0.05
C LEU A 715 -15.34 -15.68 0.66
N HIS A 716 -15.71 -14.57 0.01
CA HIS A 716 -16.63 -13.62 0.62
C HIS A 716 -18.08 -14.13 0.66
N GLU A 717 -18.48 -15.00 -0.28
CA GLU A 717 -19.73 -15.77 -0.18
C GLU A 717 -19.74 -16.66 1.05
N ARG A 718 -18.68 -17.44 1.27
CA ARG A 718 -18.52 -18.30 2.43
C ARG A 718 -18.56 -17.54 3.74
N ILE A 719 -17.83 -16.44 3.84
CA ILE A 719 -17.85 -15.55 5.02
C ILE A 719 -19.26 -15.05 5.29
N SER A 720 -19.94 -14.57 4.25
CA SER A 720 -21.30 -14.03 4.35
C SER A 720 -22.30 -15.09 4.80
N GLN A 721 -22.21 -16.29 4.20
CA GLN A 721 -23.08 -17.41 4.56
C GLN A 721 -22.90 -17.85 6.02
N TYR A 722 -21.64 -17.87 6.52
CA TYR A 722 -21.38 -18.25 7.90
C TYR A 722 -22.02 -17.29 8.91
N PHE A 723 -22.03 -15.98 8.63
CA PHE A 723 -22.75 -15.00 9.44
C PHE A 723 -24.27 -15.15 9.30
N ASP A 724 -24.79 -15.43 8.11
CA ASP A 724 -26.21 -15.65 7.92
C ASP A 724 -26.72 -16.89 8.67
N ASP A 725 -25.92 -17.96 8.71
CA ASP A 725 -26.30 -19.23 9.37
C ASP A 725 -26.30 -19.11 10.89
N TYR A 726 -25.42 -18.28 11.48
CA TYR A 726 -25.17 -18.32 12.91
C TYR A 726 -25.39 -16.98 13.66
N LEU A 727 -25.52 -15.86 12.97
CA LEU A 727 -25.66 -14.54 13.62
C LEU A 727 -26.99 -13.84 13.28
N LYS A 728 -27.66 -14.19 12.19
CA LYS A 728 -28.88 -13.54 11.71
C LYS A 728 -30.12 -13.78 12.56
#